data_d602e23dd89f154326afdb2808068b2e
#
_entry.id   d602e23dd89f154326afdb2808068b2e
#
_cell.length_a   1.000
_cell.length_b   1.000
_cell.length_c   1.000
_cell.angle_alpha   90.00
_cell.angle_beta   90.00
_cell.angle_gamma   90.00
#
_symmetry.space_group_name_H-M   'P 1'
#
loop_
_entity.id
_entity.type
_entity.pdbx_description
1 polymer ?
#
loop_
_entity_poly.entity_id
_entity_poly.type
_entity_poly.pdbx_seq_one_letter_code
_entity_poly.pdbx_strand_id
1 'polypeptide(L)'
;MNIEFIDLTEVQKDVVHCYAHRTGNEKKSMEQRQKETLIEHTELCQQYYEKIVEHKQIQVVFEQFEKLYFSEMSREGIHFFETMRDNVITFHDIGKINPRFQEKNMGNYELKGKARPDNSVGSKHSILSSVLYLDYFLDRVSQIENLEERKSLRDLAYIHSFLIAKHHGALTDFQTYLDSFASLNDTEGTVLGWHAQQWLKKWKEENENQKVRKKVYLKKDKQEDMFERISGDDASRQVYLFGYTRLLFSLLVAVDYYATSDYMNGIKLKAFGQLNDISNIIQAYEKTGTQQSIREYEKTKYPQRRERLVKKKKADVINDLRTEMFLDAENTLKEHINDHIFYLEEPTGAGKSNTALNLSFQIIKKVKNINKIFYIYPFNTLVDQNIENLGKIFGNQKDIMNQIAVVNSLVPMKEEKDEYEDKTKKFYQKVLLDRQFLNYPIVLSTHVTWFKTLFGHEKEDVFAFHQLCNSVIVLDEIQSYKNALWSEIITFLKGYAKLLNMKIIIMSATLPNLEALTDDKEDAVNLIPQKESYFKHPVFAERVIPDYSLLKQKMTLEILCEHVQKQVLRKKKILIEFISKKSAEKFYGMLTDTEIDCETLFMSGDSSIWERQKIIEKLSKLKSVILVATQVIEAGVDIDMDIGYKDCSKLDSEEQFMGRINRSCKGEGIVYFFNLDSARMVYKDGDIRVDTEFTVMKTDMQEILRTKNFSDYYGEILEIERNNKKSENENNIVHFFKKEVGQLAYPKVSDKMHLIDEQREMMNVFLSRTLTLSATEKICGDEIWQEYESL
;
A
#
# COMPACT_ATOMS: atom_id res chain seq x y z
N MET A 1 -30.10 3.48 -0.52
CA MET A 1 -29.77 4.26 -1.72
C MET A 1 -30.33 3.52 -2.92
N ASN A 2 -31.04 4.18 -3.82
CA ASN A 2 -31.39 3.56 -5.09
C ASN A 2 -30.33 3.98 -6.10
N ILE A 3 -29.43 3.05 -6.44
CA ILE A 3 -28.54 3.22 -7.59
C ILE A 3 -29.41 3.01 -8.82
N GLU A 4 -29.37 3.96 -9.75
CA GLU A 4 -30.18 3.93 -10.96
C GLU A 4 -29.37 3.38 -12.13
N PHE A 5 -29.56 2.11 -12.44
CA PHE A 5 -28.95 1.49 -13.60
C PHE A 5 -29.83 1.63 -14.84
N ILE A 6 -29.16 1.94 -15.94
CA ILE A 6 -29.82 2.04 -17.26
C ILE A 6 -30.06 0.63 -17.80
N ASP A 7 -31.26 0.38 -18.31
CA ASP A 7 -31.56 -0.86 -19.02
C ASP A 7 -30.77 -0.91 -20.35
N LEU A 8 -29.92 -1.91 -20.51
CA LEU A 8 -29.15 -2.10 -21.75
C LEU A 8 -30.03 -2.22 -23.01
N THR A 9 -31.26 -2.73 -22.89
CA THR A 9 -32.20 -2.87 -24.02
C THR A 9 -32.67 -1.53 -24.56
N GLU A 10 -32.69 -0.49 -23.71
CA GLU A 10 -32.98 0.89 -24.12
C GLU A 10 -31.81 1.53 -24.85
N VAL A 11 -30.57 1.10 -24.52
CA VAL A 11 -29.34 1.57 -25.18
C VAL A 11 -29.20 0.88 -26.53
N GLN A 12 -29.38 -0.45 -26.56
CA GLN A 12 -29.19 -1.25 -27.74
C GLN A 12 -30.03 -2.55 -27.71
N LYS A 13 -31.02 -2.67 -28.58
CA LYS A 13 -31.96 -3.80 -28.60
C LYS A 13 -31.32 -5.15 -28.86
N ASP A 14 -30.24 -5.20 -29.61
CA ASP A 14 -29.52 -6.44 -29.95
C ASP A 14 -28.83 -7.13 -28.76
N VAL A 15 -28.74 -6.49 -27.59
CA VAL A 15 -28.14 -7.09 -26.39
C VAL A 15 -28.83 -8.37 -25.94
N VAL A 16 -30.15 -8.50 -26.21
CA VAL A 16 -30.95 -9.71 -25.88
C VAL A 16 -30.50 -10.96 -26.62
N HIS A 17 -29.77 -10.80 -27.73
CA HIS A 17 -29.24 -11.87 -28.55
C HIS A 17 -27.76 -12.17 -28.27
N CYS A 18 -27.13 -11.54 -27.27
CA CYS A 18 -25.70 -11.58 -27.02
C CYS A 18 -25.34 -12.35 -25.76
N TYR A 19 -24.18 -12.98 -25.80
CA TYR A 19 -23.60 -13.68 -24.68
C TYR A 19 -22.31 -12.98 -24.20
N ALA A 20 -22.12 -13.00 -22.89
CA ALA A 20 -20.94 -12.45 -22.23
C ALA A 20 -19.82 -13.48 -22.07
N HIS A 21 -20.17 -14.65 -21.53
CA HIS A 21 -19.24 -15.73 -21.23
C HIS A 21 -19.77 -17.10 -21.62
N ARG A 22 -18.84 -18.08 -21.66
CA ARG A 22 -19.17 -19.51 -21.85
C ARG A 22 -18.30 -20.37 -20.96
N THR A 23 -18.85 -21.46 -20.44
CA THR A 23 -18.11 -22.38 -19.56
C THR A 23 -16.96 -23.10 -20.30
N GLY A 24 -15.81 -23.28 -19.62
CA GLY A 24 -14.56 -23.73 -20.18
C GLY A 24 -14.39 -25.25 -20.39
N ASN A 25 -15.46 -26.04 -20.55
CA ASN A 25 -15.32 -27.48 -20.72
C ASN A 25 -14.85 -27.81 -22.16
N GLU A 26 -13.51 -28.01 -22.34
CA GLU A 26 -12.88 -28.28 -23.63
C GLU A 26 -13.34 -29.58 -24.33
N LYS A 27 -13.92 -30.54 -23.57
CA LYS A 27 -14.47 -31.80 -24.11
C LYS A 27 -15.83 -31.64 -24.81
N LYS A 28 -16.50 -30.48 -24.65
CA LYS A 28 -17.79 -30.17 -25.31
C LYS A 28 -17.57 -29.23 -26.49
N SER A 29 -18.38 -29.42 -27.56
CA SER A 29 -18.38 -28.46 -28.67
C SER A 29 -18.80 -27.06 -28.19
N MET A 30 -18.41 -26.00 -28.91
CA MET A 30 -18.77 -24.62 -28.58
C MET A 30 -20.26 -24.42 -28.35
N GLU A 31 -21.10 -25.12 -29.12
CA GLU A 31 -22.57 -25.05 -29.06
C GLU A 31 -23.14 -25.74 -27.82
N GLN A 32 -22.41 -26.70 -27.23
CA GLN A 32 -22.87 -27.48 -26.08
C GLN A 32 -22.43 -26.88 -24.72
N ARG A 33 -21.65 -25.81 -24.72
CA ARG A 33 -21.22 -25.15 -23.50
C ARG A 33 -22.31 -24.19 -23.00
N GLN A 34 -22.50 -24.20 -21.69
CA GLN A 34 -23.41 -23.23 -21.07
C GLN A 34 -22.90 -21.80 -21.33
N LYS A 35 -23.77 -20.90 -21.73
CA LYS A 35 -23.46 -19.51 -22.06
C LYS A 35 -24.22 -18.58 -21.12
N GLU A 36 -23.52 -17.57 -20.60
CA GLU A 36 -24.11 -16.47 -19.87
C GLU A 36 -24.55 -15.38 -20.84
N THR A 37 -25.76 -14.92 -20.75
CA THR A 37 -26.23 -13.78 -21.57
C THR A 37 -25.55 -12.49 -21.14
N LEU A 38 -25.46 -11.53 -22.03
CA LEU A 38 -24.87 -10.23 -21.71
C LEU A 38 -25.68 -9.48 -20.64
N ILE A 39 -26.99 -9.65 -20.63
CA ILE A 39 -27.89 -9.07 -19.63
C ILE A 39 -27.64 -9.70 -18.27
N GLU A 40 -27.66 -11.03 -18.16
CA GLU A 40 -27.38 -11.73 -16.88
C GLU A 40 -26.04 -11.33 -16.28
N HIS A 41 -24.99 -11.24 -17.10
CA HIS A 41 -23.68 -10.80 -16.65
C HIS A 41 -23.70 -9.37 -16.11
N THR A 42 -24.33 -8.45 -16.86
CA THR A 42 -24.43 -7.05 -16.44
C THR A 42 -25.21 -6.90 -15.12
N GLU A 43 -26.35 -7.58 -14.99
CA GLU A 43 -27.14 -7.60 -13.76
C GLU A 43 -26.35 -8.16 -12.58
N LEU A 44 -25.54 -9.20 -12.80
CA LEU A 44 -24.69 -9.78 -11.76
C LEU A 44 -23.57 -8.80 -11.34
N CYS A 45 -22.96 -8.09 -12.29
CA CYS A 45 -21.98 -7.02 -12.01
C CYS A 45 -22.63 -5.88 -11.19
N GLN A 46 -23.84 -5.45 -11.56
CA GLN A 46 -24.59 -4.44 -10.82
C GLN A 46 -24.87 -4.88 -9.38
N GLN A 47 -25.32 -6.13 -9.19
CA GLN A 47 -25.54 -6.68 -7.84
C GLN A 47 -24.25 -6.73 -6.99
N TYR A 48 -23.10 -7.07 -7.57
CA TYR A 48 -21.82 -7.03 -6.85
C TYR A 48 -21.39 -5.60 -6.56
N TYR A 49 -21.64 -4.65 -7.47
CA TYR A 49 -21.38 -3.24 -7.24
C TYR A 49 -22.19 -2.71 -6.05
N GLU A 50 -23.50 -2.93 -6.02
CA GLU A 50 -24.36 -2.56 -4.90
C GLU A 50 -23.87 -3.15 -3.58
N LYS A 51 -23.54 -4.45 -3.57
CA LYS A 51 -22.98 -5.11 -2.37
C LYS A 51 -21.66 -4.48 -1.90
N ILE A 52 -20.71 -4.20 -2.79
CA ILE A 52 -19.45 -3.58 -2.41
C ILE A 52 -19.69 -2.17 -1.88
N VAL A 53 -20.51 -1.36 -2.58
CA VAL A 53 -20.84 0.01 -2.17
C VAL A 53 -21.48 0.02 -0.79
N GLU A 54 -22.43 -0.88 -0.52
CA GLU A 54 -23.10 -1.02 0.76
C GLU A 54 -22.15 -1.50 1.85
N HIS A 55 -21.51 -2.65 1.66
CA HIS A 55 -20.67 -3.28 2.70
C HIS A 55 -19.42 -2.45 3.04
N LYS A 56 -18.83 -1.79 2.05
CA LYS A 56 -17.66 -0.92 2.22
C LYS A 56 -18.05 0.54 2.48
N GLN A 57 -19.34 0.86 2.44
CA GLN A 57 -19.87 2.21 2.60
C GLN A 57 -19.21 3.23 1.65
N ILE A 58 -18.97 2.82 0.40
CA ILE A 58 -18.26 3.63 -0.60
C ILE A 58 -19.06 4.88 -0.98
N GLN A 59 -20.36 4.88 -0.77
CA GLN A 59 -21.17 6.06 -1.01
C GLN A 59 -20.66 7.31 -0.29
N VAL A 60 -20.21 7.17 0.96
CA VAL A 60 -19.62 8.29 1.71
C VAL A 60 -18.38 8.87 1.00
N VAL A 61 -17.62 8.00 0.35
CA VAL A 61 -16.42 8.40 -0.40
C VAL A 61 -16.81 9.11 -1.70
N PHE A 62 -17.85 8.67 -2.38
CA PHE A 62 -18.36 9.37 -3.56
C PHE A 62 -18.92 10.75 -3.21
N GLU A 63 -19.73 10.87 -2.17
CA GLU A 63 -20.22 12.16 -1.67
C GLU A 63 -19.06 13.09 -1.24
N GLN A 64 -17.98 12.52 -0.70
CA GLN A 64 -16.79 13.29 -0.36
C GLN A 64 -16.07 13.78 -1.63
N PHE A 65 -15.94 12.94 -2.66
CA PHE A 65 -15.40 13.37 -3.95
C PHE A 65 -16.23 14.51 -4.55
N GLU A 66 -17.53 14.38 -4.58
CA GLU A 66 -18.46 15.39 -5.10
C GLU A 66 -18.25 16.73 -4.39
N LYS A 67 -18.17 16.70 -3.06
CA LYS A 67 -17.93 17.88 -2.24
C LYS A 67 -16.55 18.51 -2.47
N LEU A 68 -15.50 17.70 -2.65
CA LEU A 68 -14.12 18.17 -2.79
C LEU A 68 -13.79 18.61 -4.21
N TYR A 69 -14.42 18.00 -5.22
CA TYR A 69 -14.08 18.24 -6.62
C TYR A 69 -15.00 19.25 -7.29
N PHE A 70 -16.30 19.24 -6.96
CA PHE A 70 -17.30 20.15 -7.51
C PHE A 70 -17.61 21.29 -6.53
N SER A 71 -17.09 22.49 -6.80
CA SER A 71 -17.34 23.65 -5.93
C SER A 71 -18.72 24.26 -6.09
N GLU A 72 -19.32 24.20 -7.28
CA GLU A 72 -20.54 24.93 -7.65
C GLU A 72 -21.48 24.14 -8.59
N MET A 73 -21.51 22.83 -8.52
CA MET A 73 -22.39 22.02 -9.35
C MET A 73 -23.80 21.95 -8.75
N SER A 74 -24.82 22.11 -9.58
CA SER A 74 -26.23 21.98 -9.18
C SER A 74 -26.56 20.56 -8.70
N ARG A 75 -27.68 20.40 -7.98
CA ARG A 75 -28.15 19.08 -7.58
C ARG A 75 -28.47 18.18 -8.77
N GLU A 76 -29.03 18.76 -9.83
CA GLU A 76 -29.29 18.07 -11.08
C GLU A 76 -27.99 17.63 -11.77
N GLY A 77 -26.98 18.50 -11.74
CA GLY A 77 -25.64 18.16 -12.24
C GLY A 77 -24.98 17.04 -11.47
N ILE A 78 -25.04 17.07 -10.13
CA ILE A 78 -24.54 15.98 -9.26
C ILE A 78 -25.30 14.67 -9.54
N HIS A 79 -26.62 14.69 -9.58
CA HIS A 79 -27.41 13.48 -9.87
C HIS A 79 -27.09 12.90 -11.26
N PHE A 80 -26.88 13.78 -12.25
CA PHE A 80 -26.46 13.33 -13.57
C PHE A 80 -25.05 12.71 -13.55
N PHE A 81 -24.13 13.30 -12.78
CA PHE A 81 -22.79 12.73 -12.55
C PHE A 81 -22.87 11.34 -11.89
N GLU A 82 -23.70 11.19 -10.86
CA GLU A 82 -23.94 9.90 -10.18
C GLU A 82 -24.44 8.85 -11.17
N THR A 83 -25.42 9.21 -12.00
CA THR A 83 -25.94 8.31 -13.05
C THR A 83 -24.82 7.91 -14.02
N MET A 84 -23.99 8.85 -14.46
CA MET A 84 -22.85 8.55 -15.32
C MET A 84 -21.85 7.61 -14.64
N ARG A 85 -21.49 7.87 -13.38
CA ARG A 85 -20.54 7.08 -12.59
C ARG A 85 -21.01 5.63 -12.45
N ASP A 86 -22.22 5.42 -11.97
CA ASP A 86 -22.73 4.09 -11.64
C ASP A 86 -22.94 3.24 -12.91
N ASN A 87 -23.29 3.90 -14.02
CA ASN A 87 -23.46 3.22 -15.29
C ASN A 87 -22.17 2.92 -16.07
N VAL A 88 -21.00 3.25 -15.53
CA VAL A 88 -19.73 2.65 -15.98
C VAL A 88 -19.81 1.13 -15.89
N ILE A 89 -20.42 0.61 -14.82
CA ILE A 89 -20.64 -0.83 -14.62
C ILE A 89 -21.58 -1.41 -15.66
N THR A 90 -22.69 -0.73 -15.96
CA THR A 90 -23.66 -1.17 -16.97
C THR A 90 -23.05 -1.25 -18.37
N PHE A 91 -22.21 -0.29 -18.71
CA PHE A 91 -21.67 -0.15 -20.07
C PHE A 91 -20.37 -0.90 -20.33
N HIS A 92 -19.67 -1.43 -19.32
CA HIS A 92 -18.31 -1.94 -19.50
C HIS A 92 -18.19 -3.02 -20.57
N ASP A 93 -19.19 -3.86 -20.68
CA ASP A 93 -19.23 -5.02 -21.56
C ASP A 93 -20.24 -4.94 -22.73
N ILE A 94 -21.00 -3.85 -22.84
CA ILE A 94 -21.99 -3.69 -23.90
C ILE A 94 -21.41 -3.86 -25.30
N GLY A 95 -20.13 -3.56 -25.50
CA GLY A 95 -19.43 -3.77 -26.76
C GLY A 95 -19.28 -5.24 -27.17
N LYS A 96 -19.63 -6.20 -26.30
CA LYS A 96 -19.76 -7.62 -26.65
C LYS A 96 -20.86 -7.90 -27.69
N ILE A 97 -21.74 -6.90 -27.97
CA ILE A 97 -22.61 -6.94 -29.15
C ILE A 97 -21.85 -7.00 -30.48
N ASN A 98 -20.54 -6.80 -30.49
CA ASN A 98 -19.68 -6.95 -31.67
C ASN A 98 -19.90 -8.31 -32.34
N PRO A 99 -20.40 -8.36 -33.62
CA PRO A 99 -20.66 -9.63 -34.28
C PRO A 99 -19.44 -10.52 -34.38
N ARG A 100 -18.24 -9.95 -34.52
CA ARG A 100 -17.00 -10.72 -34.55
C ARG A 100 -16.66 -11.35 -33.20
N PHE A 101 -16.99 -10.66 -32.09
CA PHE A 101 -16.85 -11.21 -30.74
C PHE A 101 -17.83 -12.37 -30.54
N GLN A 102 -19.10 -12.18 -30.89
CA GLN A 102 -20.14 -13.17 -30.73
C GLN A 102 -19.84 -14.46 -31.54
N GLU A 103 -19.42 -14.32 -32.79
CA GLU A 103 -19.04 -15.47 -33.62
C GLU A 103 -17.77 -16.17 -33.07
N LYS A 104 -16.67 -15.42 -32.90
CA LYS A 104 -15.36 -16.01 -32.58
C LYS A 104 -15.33 -16.55 -31.15
N ASN A 105 -15.81 -15.77 -30.17
CA ASN A 105 -15.66 -16.07 -28.78
C ASN A 105 -16.83 -16.87 -28.20
N MET A 106 -18.05 -16.61 -28.68
CA MET A 106 -19.27 -17.21 -28.16
C MET A 106 -19.86 -18.31 -29.06
N GLY A 107 -19.44 -18.42 -30.33
CA GLY A 107 -20.07 -19.31 -31.31
C GLY A 107 -21.53 -18.96 -31.54
N ASN A 108 -21.82 -17.65 -31.55
CA ASN A 108 -23.16 -17.11 -31.72
C ASN A 108 -23.23 -16.34 -33.05
N TYR A 109 -24.15 -16.72 -33.91
CA TYR A 109 -24.33 -16.20 -35.27
C TYR A 109 -25.60 -15.40 -35.43
N GLU A 110 -26.34 -15.09 -34.37
CA GLU A 110 -27.61 -14.36 -34.45
C GLU A 110 -27.46 -12.96 -35.04
N LEU A 111 -26.28 -12.32 -34.80
CA LEU A 111 -25.94 -11.03 -35.39
C LEU A 111 -25.29 -11.13 -36.78
N LYS A 112 -25.39 -12.30 -37.45
CA LYS A 112 -24.88 -12.49 -38.80
C LYS A 112 -25.61 -11.57 -39.76
N GLY A 113 -24.89 -10.71 -40.47
CA GLY A 113 -25.49 -9.71 -41.39
C GLY A 113 -25.56 -8.29 -40.85
N LYS A 114 -25.36 -8.09 -39.53
CA LYS A 114 -25.18 -6.75 -38.94
C LYS A 114 -23.79 -6.15 -39.30
N ALA A 115 -23.68 -4.83 -39.23
CA ALA A 115 -22.43 -4.11 -39.45
C ALA A 115 -21.31 -4.66 -38.56
N ARG A 116 -20.19 -5.01 -39.18
CA ARG A 116 -19.00 -5.54 -38.47
C ARG A 116 -17.96 -4.45 -38.34
N PRO A 117 -17.28 -4.37 -37.19
CA PRO A 117 -16.10 -3.51 -37.06
C PRO A 117 -15.01 -4.01 -38.02
N ASP A 118 -14.10 -3.11 -38.40
CA ASP A 118 -12.98 -3.48 -39.25
C ASP A 118 -11.97 -4.40 -38.51
N ASN A 119 -10.91 -4.80 -39.24
CA ASN A 119 -9.93 -5.74 -38.69
C ASN A 119 -9.06 -5.15 -37.58
N SER A 120 -8.92 -3.81 -37.48
CA SER A 120 -8.14 -3.16 -36.44
C SER A 120 -8.80 -3.30 -35.07
N VAL A 121 -10.12 -3.22 -35.02
CA VAL A 121 -10.92 -3.50 -33.84
C VAL A 121 -11.09 -5.02 -33.64
N GLY A 122 -11.32 -5.76 -34.72
CA GLY A 122 -11.49 -7.22 -34.69
C GLY A 122 -12.60 -7.68 -33.75
N SER A 123 -12.26 -8.58 -32.83
CA SER A 123 -13.20 -9.08 -31.80
C SER A 123 -13.08 -8.33 -30.46
N LYS A 124 -12.36 -7.22 -30.38
CA LYS A 124 -12.26 -6.39 -29.16
C LYS A 124 -13.62 -5.77 -28.86
N HIS A 125 -14.00 -5.71 -27.57
CA HIS A 125 -15.27 -5.16 -27.14
C HIS A 125 -15.12 -3.92 -26.24
N SER A 126 -14.09 -3.83 -25.40
CA SER A 126 -13.93 -2.75 -24.43
C SER A 126 -13.89 -1.35 -25.06
N ILE A 127 -13.21 -1.18 -26.20
CA ILE A 127 -13.20 0.08 -26.95
C ILE A 127 -14.58 0.39 -27.58
N LEU A 128 -15.33 -0.63 -27.99
CA LEU A 128 -16.70 -0.44 -28.49
C LEU A 128 -17.64 -0.05 -27.35
N SER A 129 -17.46 -0.67 -26.17
CA SER A 129 -18.20 -0.29 -24.95
C SER A 129 -17.98 1.18 -24.60
N SER A 130 -16.74 1.64 -24.64
CA SER A 130 -16.40 3.05 -24.35
C SER A 130 -17.02 4.04 -25.34
N VAL A 131 -17.09 3.68 -26.62
CA VAL A 131 -17.76 4.49 -27.65
C VAL A 131 -19.27 4.54 -27.46
N LEU A 132 -19.91 3.42 -27.11
CA LEU A 132 -21.33 3.36 -26.81
C LEU A 132 -21.67 4.20 -25.58
N TYR A 133 -20.85 4.15 -24.54
CA TYR A 133 -20.97 5.00 -23.36
C TYR A 133 -20.90 6.49 -23.72
N LEU A 134 -19.89 6.89 -24.49
CA LEU A 134 -19.73 8.28 -24.94
C LEU A 134 -20.92 8.75 -25.80
N ASP A 135 -21.37 7.93 -26.75
CA ASP A 135 -22.49 8.29 -27.61
C ASP A 135 -23.77 8.51 -26.79
N TYR A 136 -24.03 7.66 -25.79
CA TYR A 136 -25.19 7.77 -24.92
C TYR A 136 -25.14 9.00 -24.01
N PHE A 137 -24.04 9.20 -23.28
CA PHE A 137 -23.96 10.27 -22.28
C PHE A 137 -23.64 11.64 -22.87
N LEU A 138 -22.80 11.75 -23.90
CA LEU A 138 -22.53 13.04 -24.53
C LEU A 138 -23.75 13.68 -25.18
N ASP A 139 -24.69 12.87 -25.67
CA ASP A 139 -25.96 13.38 -26.18
C ASP A 139 -26.78 14.07 -25.08
N ARG A 140 -26.87 13.43 -23.91
CA ARG A 140 -27.58 13.94 -22.74
C ARG A 140 -26.87 15.13 -22.10
N VAL A 141 -25.53 15.07 -21.96
CA VAL A 141 -24.71 16.20 -21.49
C VAL A 141 -24.95 17.44 -22.34
N SER A 142 -25.16 17.29 -23.65
CA SER A 142 -25.39 18.45 -24.53
C SER A 142 -26.67 19.22 -24.23
N GLN A 143 -27.62 18.61 -23.52
CA GLN A 143 -28.91 19.20 -23.15
C GLN A 143 -28.86 19.99 -21.84
N ILE A 144 -27.77 19.89 -21.09
CA ILE A 144 -27.56 20.63 -19.85
C ILE A 144 -27.40 22.12 -20.17
N GLU A 145 -28.23 22.96 -19.54
CA GLU A 145 -28.28 24.39 -19.83
C GLU A 145 -27.03 25.11 -19.34
N ASN A 146 -26.57 24.83 -18.11
CA ASN A 146 -25.38 25.46 -17.53
C ASN A 146 -24.12 25.03 -18.30
N LEU A 147 -23.43 26.00 -18.88
CA LEU A 147 -22.27 25.76 -19.73
C LEU A 147 -21.08 25.16 -18.96
N GLU A 148 -20.82 25.59 -17.75
CA GLU A 148 -19.68 25.10 -16.95
C GLU A 148 -19.95 23.67 -16.44
N GLU A 149 -21.16 23.40 -15.96
CA GLU A 149 -21.57 22.03 -15.62
C GLU A 149 -21.50 21.09 -16.83
N ARG A 150 -21.98 21.55 -17.98
CA ARG A 150 -21.89 20.80 -19.24
C ARG A 150 -20.46 20.45 -19.64
N LYS A 151 -19.52 21.41 -19.45
CA LYS A 151 -18.10 21.16 -19.73
C LYS A 151 -17.54 20.12 -18.77
N SER A 152 -17.77 20.29 -17.47
CA SER A 152 -17.27 19.37 -16.43
C SER A 152 -17.81 17.96 -16.62
N LEU A 153 -19.11 17.82 -16.82
CA LEU A 153 -19.75 16.51 -17.05
C LEU A 153 -19.30 15.86 -18.36
N ARG A 154 -19.07 16.64 -19.40
CA ARG A 154 -18.48 16.13 -20.64
C ARG A 154 -17.07 15.58 -20.41
N ASP A 155 -16.23 16.31 -19.68
CA ASP A 155 -14.85 15.92 -19.41
C ASP A 155 -14.81 14.62 -18.59
N LEU A 156 -15.71 14.48 -17.60
CA LEU A 156 -15.89 13.25 -16.83
C LEU A 156 -16.45 12.08 -17.68
N ALA A 157 -17.33 12.35 -18.65
CA ALA A 157 -17.77 11.30 -19.57
C ALA A 157 -16.62 10.68 -20.36
N TYR A 158 -15.64 11.49 -20.81
CA TYR A 158 -14.43 10.97 -21.45
C TYR A 158 -13.56 10.16 -20.49
N ILE A 159 -13.43 10.61 -19.24
CA ILE A 159 -12.68 9.87 -18.21
C ILE A 159 -13.34 8.52 -17.93
N HIS A 160 -14.67 8.48 -17.72
CA HIS A 160 -15.37 7.23 -17.50
C HIS A 160 -15.26 6.27 -18.69
N SER A 161 -15.37 6.80 -19.90
CA SER A 161 -15.20 5.99 -21.11
C SER A 161 -13.77 5.42 -21.25
N PHE A 162 -12.78 6.17 -20.83
CA PHE A 162 -11.40 5.69 -20.73
C PHE A 162 -11.28 4.49 -19.78
N LEU A 163 -11.88 4.56 -18.61
CA LEU A 163 -11.88 3.44 -17.64
C LEU A 163 -12.54 2.20 -18.24
N ILE A 164 -13.68 2.37 -18.92
CA ILE A 164 -14.35 1.28 -19.65
C ILE A 164 -13.43 0.69 -20.73
N ALA A 165 -12.76 1.53 -21.53
CA ALA A 165 -11.83 1.04 -22.55
C ALA A 165 -10.66 0.22 -21.99
N LYS A 166 -10.28 0.45 -20.72
CA LYS A 166 -9.11 -0.14 -20.07
C LYS A 166 -9.40 -1.28 -19.10
N HIS A 167 -10.64 -1.65 -18.82
CA HIS A 167 -10.99 -2.61 -17.77
C HIS A 167 -10.34 -4.00 -17.90
N HIS A 168 -9.87 -4.37 -19.10
CA HIS A 168 -9.10 -5.60 -19.33
C HIS A 168 -7.58 -5.43 -19.32
N GLY A 169 -7.05 -4.21 -19.15
CA GLY A 169 -5.62 -3.94 -19.22
C GLY A 169 -5.15 -2.87 -18.23
N ALA A 170 -3.92 -2.40 -18.43
CA ALA A 170 -3.32 -1.35 -17.63
C ALA A 170 -3.97 0.02 -17.86
N LEU A 171 -3.95 0.87 -16.83
CA LEU A 171 -4.25 2.29 -16.96
C LEU A 171 -3.08 2.98 -17.65
N THR A 172 -3.28 3.37 -18.91
CA THR A 172 -2.30 4.11 -19.72
C THR A 172 -2.48 5.62 -19.53
N ASP A 173 -1.76 6.44 -20.27
CA ASP A 173 -2.01 7.87 -20.31
C ASP A 173 -3.38 8.18 -20.92
N PHE A 174 -4.13 9.05 -20.25
CA PHE A 174 -5.44 9.48 -20.74
C PHE A 174 -5.35 10.25 -22.07
N GLN A 175 -4.28 11.02 -22.26
CA GLN A 175 -3.98 11.67 -23.56
C GLN A 175 -3.92 10.66 -24.70
N THR A 176 -3.22 9.55 -24.51
CA THR A 176 -3.10 8.48 -25.52
C THR A 176 -4.47 7.90 -25.90
N TYR A 177 -5.38 7.77 -24.92
CA TYR A 177 -6.76 7.35 -25.20
C TYR A 177 -7.52 8.38 -26.03
N LEU A 178 -7.45 9.67 -25.68
CA LEU A 178 -8.09 10.74 -26.46
C LEU A 178 -7.55 10.79 -27.89
N ASP A 179 -6.26 10.64 -28.08
CA ASP A 179 -5.61 10.63 -29.39
C ASP A 179 -6.03 9.42 -30.24
N SER A 180 -6.46 8.32 -29.61
CA SER A 180 -6.96 7.13 -30.34
C SER A 180 -8.21 7.39 -31.18
N PHE A 181 -8.89 8.51 -30.96
CA PHE A 181 -10.04 8.95 -31.75
C PHE A 181 -9.69 9.90 -32.91
N ALA A 182 -8.44 10.31 -33.05
CA ALA A 182 -8.00 11.12 -34.18
C ALA A 182 -8.23 10.40 -35.51
N SER A 183 -8.44 11.16 -36.59
CA SER A 183 -8.58 10.55 -37.91
C SER A 183 -7.25 9.99 -38.42
N LEU A 184 -7.33 9.01 -39.36
CA LEU A 184 -6.14 8.40 -39.97
C LEU A 184 -5.24 9.42 -40.67
N ASN A 185 -5.77 10.59 -41.05
CA ASN A 185 -5.01 11.67 -41.66
C ASN A 185 -4.27 12.55 -40.64
N ASP A 186 -4.65 12.47 -39.36
CA ASP A 186 -4.12 13.35 -38.31
C ASP A 186 -3.04 12.68 -37.45
N THR A 187 -2.87 11.36 -37.55
CA THR A 187 -1.96 10.58 -36.69
C THR A 187 -1.25 9.45 -37.44
N GLU A 188 0.04 9.30 -37.17
CA GLU A 188 0.80 8.09 -37.49
C GLU A 188 0.55 7.06 -36.37
N GLY A 189 -0.39 6.14 -36.54
CA GLY A 189 -0.61 5.06 -35.56
C GLY A 189 -2.00 4.44 -35.58
N THR A 190 -2.24 3.50 -34.65
CA THR A 190 -3.51 2.79 -34.50
C THR A 190 -4.57 3.67 -33.87
N VAL A 191 -5.48 4.21 -34.66
CA VAL A 191 -6.64 5.03 -34.22
C VAL A 191 -7.83 4.14 -33.89
N LEU A 192 -7.65 3.27 -32.88
CA LEU A 192 -8.62 2.22 -32.55
C LEU A 192 -10.00 2.78 -32.15
N GLY A 193 -10.02 3.88 -31.39
CA GLY A 193 -11.26 4.56 -31.02
C GLY A 193 -12.00 5.16 -32.24
N TRP A 194 -11.25 5.69 -33.23
CA TRP A 194 -11.82 6.17 -34.47
C TRP A 194 -12.51 5.04 -35.25
N HIS A 195 -11.86 3.89 -35.40
CA HIS A 195 -12.46 2.72 -36.06
C HIS A 195 -13.70 2.21 -35.33
N ALA A 196 -13.66 2.19 -34.01
CA ALA A 196 -14.82 1.84 -33.18
C ALA A 196 -16.01 2.82 -33.41
N GLN A 197 -15.73 4.13 -33.48
CA GLN A 197 -16.73 5.15 -33.77
C GLN A 197 -17.32 5.00 -35.18
N GLN A 198 -16.50 4.71 -36.19
CA GLN A 198 -16.98 4.46 -37.56
C GLN A 198 -17.88 3.22 -37.63
N TRP A 199 -17.53 2.17 -36.85
CA TRP A 199 -18.38 1.01 -36.73
C TRP A 199 -19.74 1.37 -36.10
N LEU A 200 -19.77 2.12 -35.01
CA LEU A 200 -21.02 2.52 -34.34
C LEU A 200 -21.90 3.35 -35.27
N LYS A 201 -21.32 4.26 -36.07
CA LYS A 201 -22.01 5.07 -37.04
C LYS A 201 -22.72 4.16 -38.08
N LYS A 202 -21.99 3.24 -38.67
CA LYS A 202 -22.51 2.29 -39.66
C LYS A 202 -23.59 1.39 -39.06
N TRP A 203 -23.36 0.88 -37.82
CA TRP A 203 -24.31 0.07 -37.09
C TRP A 203 -25.65 0.77 -36.91
N LYS A 204 -25.67 2.02 -36.45
CA LYS A 204 -26.91 2.81 -36.26
C LYS A 204 -27.59 3.16 -37.56
N GLU A 205 -26.85 3.53 -38.58
CA GLU A 205 -27.39 3.81 -39.92
C GLU A 205 -28.13 2.58 -40.50
N GLU A 206 -27.57 1.39 -40.32
CA GLU A 206 -28.16 0.15 -40.86
C GLU A 206 -29.36 -0.39 -40.03
N ASN A 207 -29.41 -0.14 -38.74
CA ASN A 207 -30.31 -0.82 -37.83
C ASN A 207 -31.41 0.07 -37.20
N GLU A 208 -31.20 1.36 -37.05
CA GLU A 208 -32.11 2.20 -36.27
C GLU A 208 -32.57 3.49 -36.98
N ASN A 209 -32.07 3.82 -38.15
CA ASN A 209 -32.29 5.11 -38.82
C ASN A 209 -31.98 6.35 -37.92
N GLN A 210 -31.23 6.17 -36.84
CA GLN A 210 -30.88 7.22 -35.89
C GLN A 210 -29.63 7.96 -36.35
N LYS A 211 -29.64 9.29 -36.26
CA LYS A 211 -28.47 10.12 -36.51
C LYS A 211 -27.46 9.89 -35.40
N VAL A 212 -26.31 9.29 -35.75
CA VAL A 212 -25.15 9.23 -34.83
C VAL A 212 -24.68 10.64 -34.57
N ARG A 213 -24.32 10.93 -33.31
CA ARG A 213 -23.63 12.16 -32.96
C ARG A 213 -22.38 12.33 -33.84
N LYS A 214 -22.22 13.52 -34.41
CA LYS A 214 -21.23 13.74 -35.47
C LYS A 214 -19.79 13.50 -35.10
N LYS A 215 -19.38 13.62 -33.81
CA LYS A 215 -17.96 13.41 -33.39
C LYS A 215 -17.83 13.11 -31.90
N VAL A 216 -17.26 11.95 -31.55
CA VAL A 216 -16.68 11.64 -30.26
C VAL A 216 -15.27 12.25 -30.12
N TYR A 217 -14.59 12.52 -31.25
CA TYR A 217 -13.27 13.10 -31.29
C TYR A 217 -13.23 14.55 -30.75
N LEU A 218 -12.30 14.80 -29.83
CA LEU A 218 -11.93 16.14 -29.37
C LEU A 218 -10.69 16.63 -30.15
N LYS A 219 -10.80 17.80 -30.78
CA LYS A 219 -9.63 18.46 -31.37
C LYS A 219 -8.60 18.80 -30.31
N LYS A 220 -7.33 18.95 -30.69
CA LYS A 220 -6.22 19.22 -29.76
C LYS A 220 -6.45 20.43 -28.87
N ASP A 221 -6.90 21.55 -29.45
CA ASP A 221 -7.27 22.76 -28.70
C ASP A 221 -8.32 22.49 -27.60
N LYS A 222 -9.29 21.62 -27.88
CA LYS A 222 -10.32 21.21 -26.91
C LYS A 222 -9.83 20.19 -25.90
N GLN A 223 -8.84 19.39 -26.23
CA GLN A 223 -8.16 18.52 -25.29
C GLN A 223 -7.32 19.35 -24.30
N GLU A 224 -6.58 20.36 -24.79
CA GLU A 224 -5.82 21.30 -23.97
C GLU A 224 -6.75 22.04 -22.99
N ASP A 225 -7.85 22.62 -23.47
CA ASP A 225 -8.88 23.25 -22.65
C ASP A 225 -9.44 22.28 -21.58
N MET A 226 -9.62 21.02 -21.91
CA MET A 226 -10.09 19.97 -21.02
C MET A 226 -9.04 19.68 -19.93
N PHE A 227 -7.78 19.49 -20.30
CA PHE A 227 -6.71 19.24 -19.34
C PHE A 227 -6.50 20.40 -18.37
N GLU A 228 -6.60 21.64 -18.83
CA GLU A 228 -6.56 22.81 -17.96
C GLU A 228 -7.71 22.79 -16.93
N ARG A 229 -8.93 22.42 -17.33
CA ARG A 229 -10.08 22.32 -16.41
C ARG A 229 -9.97 21.19 -15.42
N ILE A 230 -9.60 19.98 -15.86
CA ILE A 230 -9.53 18.80 -14.97
C ILE A 230 -8.35 18.88 -14.00
N SER A 231 -7.20 19.42 -14.44
CA SER A 231 -6.02 19.58 -13.61
C SER A 231 -6.21 20.71 -12.61
N GLY A 232 -6.66 21.89 -13.04
CA GLY A 232 -6.66 23.08 -12.19
C GLY A 232 -5.24 23.44 -11.69
N ASP A 233 -5.17 24.28 -10.67
CA ASP A 233 -3.89 24.73 -10.07
C ASP A 233 -3.66 24.18 -8.65
N ASP A 234 -4.59 23.41 -8.09
CA ASP A 234 -4.52 22.85 -6.74
C ASP A 234 -4.11 21.38 -6.78
N ALA A 235 -2.99 21.05 -6.15
CA ALA A 235 -2.48 19.68 -6.05
C ALA A 235 -3.48 18.72 -5.37
N SER A 236 -4.22 19.20 -4.35
CA SER A 236 -5.23 18.39 -3.68
C SER A 236 -6.35 17.98 -4.63
N ARG A 237 -6.84 18.92 -5.44
CA ARG A 237 -7.87 18.66 -6.45
C ARG A 237 -7.40 17.65 -7.51
N GLN A 238 -6.14 17.73 -7.91
CA GLN A 238 -5.52 16.79 -8.85
C GLN A 238 -5.45 15.37 -8.24
N VAL A 239 -5.08 15.27 -6.96
CA VAL A 239 -5.08 13.99 -6.23
C VAL A 239 -6.49 13.43 -6.08
N TYR A 240 -7.51 14.28 -5.84
CA TYR A 240 -8.90 13.81 -5.74
C TYR A 240 -9.38 13.19 -7.05
N LEU A 241 -9.11 13.82 -8.19
CA LEU A 241 -9.48 13.26 -9.48
C LEU A 241 -8.74 11.96 -9.76
N PHE A 242 -7.42 11.92 -9.51
CA PHE A 242 -6.59 10.73 -9.68
C PHE A 242 -7.05 9.58 -8.79
N GLY A 243 -7.37 9.85 -7.53
CA GLY A 243 -7.90 8.86 -6.59
C GLY A 243 -9.29 8.36 -6.97
N TYR A 244 -10.18 9.26 -7.37
CA TYR A 244 -11.53 8.91 -7.84
C TYR A 244 -11.49 7.98 -9.04
N THR A 245 -10.69 8.28 -10.03
CA THR A 245 -10.58 7.47 -11.24
C THR A 245 -10.03 6.07 -10.94
N ARG A 246 -9.05 5.97 -10.06
CA ARG A 246 -8.54 4.68 -9.57
C ARG A 246 -9.59 3.90 -8.79
N LEU A 247 -10.36 4.57 -7.94
CA LEU A 247 -11.45 3.95 -7.19
C LEU A 247 -12.50 3.35 -8.12
N LEU A 248 -12.98 4.14 -9.08
CA LEU A 248 -14.00 3.68 -10.03
C LEU A 248 -13.48 2.53 -10.90
N PHE A 249 -12.22 2.59 -11.35
CA PHE A 249 -11.59 1.50 -12.08
C PHE A 249 -11.45 0.23 -11.24
N SER A 250 -11.01 0.37 -9.99
CA SER A 250 -10.90 -0.75 -9.04
C SER A 250 -12.25 -1.43 -8.81
N LEU A 251 -13.32 -0.65 -8.65
CA LEU A 251 -14.68 -1.18 -8.51
C LEU A 251 -15.13 -1.90 -9.78
N LEU A 252 -14.94 -1.29 -10.94
CA LEU A 252 -15.28 -1.88 -12.23
C LEU A 252 -14.62 -3.24 -12.42
N VAL A 253 -13.32 -3.31 -12.18
CA VAL A 253 -12.56 -4.55 -12.32
C VAL A 253 -12.99 -5.59 -11.29
N ALA A 254 -13.24 -5.17 -10.04
CA ALA A 254 -13.66 -6.10 -8.98
C ALA A 254 -15.01 -6.75 -9.29
N VAL A 255 -16.00 -5.98 -9.74
CA VAL A 255 -17.33 -6.52 -10.02
C VAL A 255 -17.33 -7.45 -11.22
N ASP A 256 -16.55 -7.16 -12.27
CA ASP A 256 -16.39 -8.02 -13.43
C ASP A 256 -15.75 -9.38 -13.01
N TYR A 257 -14.68 -9.34 -12.20
CA TYR A 257 -14.05 -10.56 -11.69
C TYR A 257 -14.98 -11.37 -10.78
N TYR A 258 -15.74 -10.72 -9.90
CA TYR A 258 -16.63 -11.41 -8.98
C TYR A 258 -17.81 -12.04 -9.72
N ALA A 259 -18.40 -11.32 -10.67
CA ALA A 259 -19.48 -11.83 -11.50
C ALA A 259 -19.00 -13.01 -12.36
N THR A 260 -17.87 -12.87 -13.03
CA THR A 260 -17.27 -13.93 -13.83
C THR A 260 -16.95 -15.16 -12.99
N SER A 261 -16.37 -14.98 -11.79
CA SER A 261 -16.03 -16.08 -10.88
C SER A 261 -17.28 -16.78 -10.31
N ASP A 262 -18.34 -16.02 -10.01
CA ASP A 262 -19.63 -16.59 -9.58
C ASP A 262 -20.21 -17.46 -10.67
N TYR A 263 -20.30 -16.93 -11.90
CA TYR A 263 -20.87 -17.66 -13.03
C TYR A 263 -20.03 -18.88 -13.45
N MET A 264 -18.71 -18.69 -13.65
CA MET A 264 -17.83 -19.71 -14.20
C MET A 264 -17.47 -20.82 -13.20
N ASN A 265 -17.25 -20.47 -11.94
CA ASN A 265 -16.71 -21.33 -10.89
C ASN A 265 -17.71 -21.61 -9.76
N GLY A 266 -18.84 -20.92 -9.72
CA GLY A 266 -19.83 -21.00 -8.65
C GLY A 266 -19.28 -20.47 -7.31
N ILE A 267 -18.36 -19.52 -7.35
CA ILE A 267 -17.75 -18.90 -6.17
C ILE A 267 -18.50 -17.63 -5.85
N LYS A 268 -19.45 -17.70 -4.91
CA LYS A 268 -20.20 -16.54 -4.44
C LYS A 268 -19.48 -15.83 -3.30
N LEU A 269 -19.02 -14.62 -3.55
CA LEU A 269 -18.41 -13.80 -2.49
C LEU A 269 -19.51 -13.17 -1.63
N LYS A 270 -19.32 -13.27 -0.31
CA LYS A 270 -20.24 -12.72 0.72
C LYS A 270 -19.58 -11.70 1.62
N ALA A 271 -18.25 -11.68 1.65
CA ALA A 271 -17.45 -10.77 2.43
C ALA A 271 -16.47 -10.03 1.51
N PHE A 272 -16.32 -8.74 1.71
CA PHE A 272 -15.51 -7.84 0.88
C PHE A 272 -14.40 -7.16 1.71
N GLY A 273 -13.87 -7.88 2.70
CA GLY A 273 -12.77 -7.41 3.54
C GLY A 273 -13.14 -6.37 4.59
N GLN A 274 -14.42 -6.20 4.89
CA GLN A 274 -14.87 -5.35 5.98
C GLN A 274 -14.86 -6.08 7.32
N LEU A 275 -14.66 -5.34 8.40
CA LEU A 275 -14.84 -5.81 9.78
C LEU A 275 -16.33 -5.93 10.08
N ASN A 276 -16.86 -7.14 10.06
CA ASN A 276 -18.28 -7.39 10.36
C ASN A 276 -18.57 -7.42 11.86
N ASP A 277 -17.66 -7.95 12.66
CA ASP A 277 -17.77 -8.02 14.11
C ASP A 277 -16.40 -7.76 14.77
N ILE A 278 -16.06 -6.49 14.84
CA ILE A 278 -14.84 -6.07 15.54
C ILE A 278 -14.96 -6.22 17.06
N SER A 279 -16.18 -6.34 17.58
CA SER A 279 -16.42 -6.40 19.02
C SER A 279 -15.67 -7.55 19.67
N ASN A 280 -15.63 -8.71 19.02
CA ASN A 280 -14.90 -9.88 19.52
C ASN A 280 -13.38 -9.64 19.56
N ILE A 281 -12.82 -9.02 18.52
CA ILE A 281 -11.38 -8.71 18.46
C ILE A 281 -11.02 -7.69 19.54
N ILE A 282 -11.82 -6.64 19.67
CA ILE A 282 -11.59 -5.59 20.66
C ILE A 282 -11.75 -6.13 22.07
N GLN A 283 -12.78 -6.94 22.35
CA GLN A 283 -12.96 -7.57 23.66
C GLN A 283 -11.81 -8.52 24.01
N ALA A 284 -11.32 -9.30 23.03
CA ALA A 284 -10.15 -10.14 23.24
C ALA A 284 -8.90 -9.30 23.58
N TYR A 285 -8.68 -8.19 22.87
CA TYR A 285 -7.61 -7.25 23.14
C TYR A 285 -7.71 -6.61 24.52
N GLU A 286 -8.88 -6.11 24.91
CA GLU A 286 -9.14 -5.48 26.22
C GLU A 286 -8.95 -6.43 27.40
N LYS A 287 -9.17 -7.73 27.19
CA LYS A 287 -8.95 -8.78 28.20
C LYS A 287 -7.50 -9.18 28.39
N THR A 288 -6.57 -8.71 27.54
CA THR A 288 -5.14 -9.01 27.70
C THR A 288 -4.59 -8.42 29.00
N GLY A 289 -3.66 -9.14 29.64
CA GLY A 289 -3.04 -8.68 30.89
C GLY A 289 -2.36 -7.31 30.74
N THR A 290 -1.79 -7.02 29.55
CA THR A 290 -1.20 -5.71 29.23
C THR A 290 -2.26 -4.61 29.29
N GLN A 291 -3.41 -4.80 28.65
CA GLN A 291 -4.49 -3.80 28.67
C GLN A 291 -5.06 -3.60 30.08
N GLN A 292 -5.27 -4.67 30.81
CA GLN A 292 -5.75 -4.57 32.20
C GLN A 292 -4.77 -3.76 33.07
N SER A 293 -3.47 -4.01 32.94
CA SER A 293 -2.43 -3.27 33.66
C SER A 293 -2.38 -1.78 33.26
N ILE A 294 -2.56 -1.46 31.97
CA ILE A 294 -2.63 -0.07 31.48
C ILE A 294 -3.87 0.64 32.08
N ARG A 295 -5.03 -0.01 32.08
CA ARG A 295 -6.27 0.59 32.64
C ARG A 295 -6.24 0.73 34.16
N GLU A 296 -5.54 -0.15 34.85
CA GLU A 296 -5.27 0.02 36.26
C GLU A 296 -4.34 1.21 36.55
N TYR A 297 -3.28 1.32 35.79
CA TYR A 297 -2.37 2.47 35.86
C TYR A 297 -3.08 3.80 35.56
N GLU A 298 -3.93 3.83 34.54
CA GLU A 298 -4.75 4.99 34.19
C GLU A 298 -5.55 5.53 35.38
N LYS A 299 -6.19 4.62 36.12
CA LYS A 299 -7.02 4.98 37.27
C LYS A 299 -6.22 5.39 38.51
N THR A 300 -5.06 4.79 38.71
CA THR A 300 -4.34 4.86 40.00
C THR A 300 -3.14 5.82 39.95
N LYS A 301 -2.34 5.78 38.90
CA LYS A 301 -1.03 6.46 38.84
C LYS A 301 -0.95 7.61 37.85
N TYR A 302 -1.67 7.50 36.71
CA TYR A 302 -1.59 8.47 35.63
C TYR A 302 -1.97 9.91 36.04
N PRO A 303 -2.98 10.16 36.89
CA PRO A 303 -3.29 11.51 37.33
C PRO A 303 -2.16 12.22 38.11
N GLN A 304 -1.25 11.45 38.70
CA GLN A 304 -0.17 11.96 39.56
C GLN A 304 1.22 11.73 38.95
N ARG A 305 1.31 11.54 37.62
CA ARG A 305 2.53 11.11 36.94
C ARG A 305 3.74 12.05 37.11
N ARG A 306 3.51 13.35 37.22
CA ARG A 306 4.58 14.37 37.33
C ARG A 306 5.37 14.34 38.63
N GLU A 307 4.80 13.80 39.71
CA GLU A 307 5.41 13.83 41.04
C GLU A 307 6.29 12.60 41.33
N ARG A 308 6.19 11.52 40.53
CA ARG A 308 6.73 10.17 40.87
C ARG A 308 8.01 9.76 40.13
N LEU A 309 8.33 10.39 39.02
CA LEU A 309 9.42 9.91 38.12
C LEU A 309 10.83 10.06 38.70
N VAL A 310 11.00 10.82 39.78
CA VAL A 310 12.31 11.23 40.31
C VAL A 310 12.98 10.16 41.21
N LYS A 311 12.29 9.10 41.64
CA LYS A 311 12.80 8.19 42.70
C LYS A 311 12.89 6.70 42.37
N LYS A 312 12.67 6.23 41.13
CA LYS A 312 12.64 4.79 40.81
C LYS A 312 13.86 4.32 40.05
N LYS A 313 14.22 3.03 40.20
CA LYS A 313 15.23 2.34 39.38
C LYS A 313 14.87 2.41 37.92
N LYS A 314 15.89 2.51 37.02
CA LYS A 314 15.69 2.65 35.56
C LYS A 314 14.72 1.62 34.97
N ALA A 315 14.81 0.34 35.35
CA ALA A 315 13.97 -0.73 34.80
C ALA A 315 12.48 -0.65 35.23
N ASP A 316 12.20 -0.14 36.41
CA ASP A 316 10.82 0.00 36.90
C ASP A 316 10.08 1.19 36.27
N VAL A 317 10.85 2.21 35.87
CA VAL A 317 10.29 3.44 35.28
C VAL A 317 9.90 3.25 33.80
N ILE A 318 10.59 2.38 33.05
CA ILE A 318 10.33 2.22 31.59
C ILE A 318 8.89 1.80 31.30
N ASN A 319 8.29 0.93 32.10
CA ASN A 319 6.90 0.49 31.89
C ASN A 319 5.90 1.58 32.26
N ASP A 320 6.20 2.37 33.29
CA ASP A 320 5.37 3.53 33.64
C ASP A 320 5.39 4.55 32.46
N LEU A 321 6.56 4.88 31.91
CA LEU A 321 6.71 5.79 30.77
C LEU A 321 6.02 5.27 29.51
N ARG A 322 6.16 3.97 29.21
CA ARG A 322 5.42 3.32 28.09
C ARG A 322 3.92 3.48 28.23
N THR A 323 3.40 3.25 29.44
CA THR A 323 1.98 3.40 29.72
C THR A 323 1.52 4.85 29.62
N GLU A 324 2.33 5.81 30.04
CA GLU A 324 2.03 7.24 29.93
C GLU A 324 1.97 7.69 28.47
N MET A 325 2.95 7.32 27.63
CA MET A 325 2.93 7.62 26.20
C MET A 325 1.71 7.01 25.52
N PHE A 326 1.37 5.75 25.85
CA PHE A 326 0.17 5.08 25.34
C PHE A 326 -1.11 5.86 25.68
N LEU A 327 -1.26 6.32 26.95
CA LEU A 327 -2.43 7.05 27.39
C LEU A 327 -2.47 8.50 26.85
N ASP A 328 -1.32 9.16 26.74
CA ASP A 328 -1.22 10.49 26.13
C ASP A 328 -1.68 10.41 24.67
N ALA A 329 -1.19 9.43 23.91
CA ALA A 329 -1.59 9.21 22.52
C ALA A 329 -3.09 8.90 22.36
N GLU A 330 -3.64 8.04 23.25
CA GLU A 330 -5.07 7.71 23.23
C GLU A 330 -5.94 8.95 23.56
N ASN A 331 -5.53 9.78 24.51
CA ASN A 331 -6.29 10.98 24.88
C ASN A 331 -6.23 12.04 23.79
N THR A 332 -5.06 12.30 23.21
CA THR A 332 -4.94 13.24 22.08
C THR A 332 -5.76 12.76 20.89
N LEU A 333 -5.75 11.46 20.57
CA LEU A 333 -6.60 10.92 19.50
C LEU A 333 -8.09 11.17 19.78
N LYS A 334 -8.54 11.05 21.05
CA LYS A 334 -9.96 11.30 21.40
C LYS A 334 -10.38 12.75 21.12
N GLU A 335 -9.49 13.71 21.34
CA GLU A 335 -9.73 15.13 21.10
C GLU A 335 -9.72 15.45 19.60
N HIS A 336 -8.92 14.72 18.82
CA HIS A 336 -8.67 14.93 17.41
C HIS A 336 -9.25 13.83 16.49
N ILE A 337 -10.29 13.14 16.92
CA ILE A 337 -10.82 11.97 16.20
C ILE A 337 -11.29 12.25 14.78
N ASN A 338 -11.65 13.49 14.47
CA ASN A 338 -12.10 13.91 13.15
C ASN A 338 -10.95 14.17 12.16
N ASP A 339 -9.74 14.42 12.66
CA ASP A 339 -8.58 14.66 11.82
C ASP A 339 -8.18 13.38 11.07
N HIS A 340 -7.44 13.52 9.97
CA HIS A 340 -7.14 12.41 9.08
C HIS A 340 -5.74 11.84 9.26
N ILE A 341 -4.74 12.66 9.64
CA ILE A 341 -3.34 12.24 9.76
C ILE A 341 -2.84 12.47 11.18
N PHE A 342 -2.19 11.44 11.73
CA PHE A 342 -1.69 11.41 13.08
C PHE A 342 -0.23 10.99 13.10
N TYR A 343 0.61 11.68 13.85
CA TYR A 343 2.00 11.33 14.09
C TYR A 343 2.16 10.70 15.48
N LEU A 344 2.67 9.47 15.49
CA LEU A 344 3.01 8.73 16.70
C LEU A 344 4.53 8.60 16.79
N GLU A 345 5.17 9.49 17.53
CA GLU A 345 6.61 9.50 17.72
C GLU A 345 6.98 9.09 19.14
N GLU A 346 7.55 7.89 19.27
CA GLU A 346 7.96 7.30 20.52
C GLU A 346 9.42 6.82 20.45
N PRO A 347 10.19 6.89 21.53
CA PRO A 347 11.56 6.34 21.58
C PRO A 347 11.59 4.87 21.18
N THR A 348 12.73 4.41 20.63
CA THR A 348 12.96 2.98 20.35
C THR A 348 12.72 2.13 21.61
N GLY A 349 11.86 1.09 21.49
CA GLY A 349 11.50 0.21 22.60
C GLY A 349 10.41 0.75 23.52
N ALA A 350 9.77 1.86 23.21
CA ALA A 350 8.67 2.42 23.99
C ALA A 350 7.34 1.66 23.85
N GLY A 351 7.13 0.91 22.77
CA GLY A 351 5.91 0.10 22.61
C GLY A 351 5.01 0.56 21.46
N LYS A 352 5.52 1.31 20.48
CA LYS A 352 4.81 1.88 19.32
C LYS A 352 3.73 0.96 18.72
N SER A 353 4.09 -0.30 18.45
CA SER A 353 3.14 -1.25 17.82
C SER A 353 1.90 -1.52 18.67
N ASN A 354 2.04 -1.60 20.00
CA ASN A 354 0.88 -1.77 20.90
C ASN A 354 0.05 -0.49 21.00
N THR A 355 0.70 0.68 21.04
CA THR A 355 0.02 1.98 20.99
C THR A 355 -0.77 2.12 19.70
N ALA A 356 -0.16 1.85 18.54
CA ALA A 356 -0.83 1.94 17.23
C ALA A 356 -2.00 0.95 17.09
N LEU A 357 -1.88 -0.26 17.63
CA LEU A 357 -2.97 -1.24 17.66
C LEU A 357 -4.17 -0.70 18.47
N ASN A 358 -3.92 -0.15 19.66
CA ASN A 358 -4.95 0.48 20.46
C ASN A 358 -5.63 1.64 19.74
N LEU A 359 -4.83 2.55 19.16
CA LEU A 359 -5.34 3.71 18.44
C LEU A 359 -6.22 3.28 17.25
N SER A 360 -5.81 2.27 16.50
CA SER A 360 -6.62 1.70 15.40
C SER A 360 -7.99 1.22 15.90
N PHE A 361 -8.03 0.49 17.02
CA PHE A 361 -9.28 0.05 17.61
C PHE A 361 -10.12 1.20 18.17
N GLN A 362 -9.49 2.23 18.75
CA GLN A 362 -10.21 3.42 19.22
C GLN A 362 -10.85 4.19 18.06
N ILE A 363 -10.17 4.31 16.92
CA ILE A 363 -10.72 4.93 15.71
C ILE A 363 -11.96 4.15 15.24
N ILE A 364 -11.85 2.83 15.08
CA ILE A 364 -12.96 2.00 14.60
C ILE A 364 -14.16 2.05 15.54
N LYS A 365 -13.92 2.09 16.86
CA LYS A 365 -15.01 2.24 17.85
C LYS A 365 -15.77 3.55 17.72
N LYS A 366 -15.09 4.65 17.35
CA LYS A 366 -15.65 6.00 17.43
C LYS A 366 -16.08 6.55 16.09
N VAL A 367 -15.45 6.14 14.99
CA VAL A 367 -15.72 6.62 13.63
C VAL A 367 -16.55 5.58 12.91
N LYS A 368 -17.84 5.88 12.66
CA LYS A 368 -18.83 4.91 12.20
C LYS A 368 -18.46 4.18 10.91
N ASN A 369 -17.90 4.79 9.94
CA ASN A 369 -17.75 4.18 8.62
C ASN A 369 -16.43 3.41 8.45
N ILE A 370 -15.49 3.56 9.37
CA ILE A 370 -14.20 2.87 9.30
C ILE A 370 -14.40 1.37 9.58
N ASN A 371 -13.98 0.54 8.64
CA ASN A 371 -14.27 -0.89 8.67
C ASN A 371 -13.10 -1.79 8.27
N LYS A 372 -11.87 -1.25 8.20
CA LYS A 372 -10.68 -2.00 7.80
C LYS A 372 -9.41 -1.40 8.41
N ILE A 373 -8.40 -2.25 8.62
CA ILE A 373 -7.10 -1.82 9.14
C ILE A 373 -6.00 -2.34 8.21
N PHE A 374 -5.06 -1.46 7.86
CA PHE A 374 -3.81 -1.81 7.21
C PHE A 374 -2.63 -1.46 8.11
N TYR A 375 -1.72 -2.42 8.29
CA TYR A 375 -0.41 -2.19 8.87
C TYR A 375 0.66 -2.31 7.80
N ILE A 376 1.36 -1.21 7.53
CA ILE A 376 2.32 -1.11 6.44
C ILE A 376 3.73 -0.92 7.03
N TYR A 377 4.60 -1.86 6.72
CA TYR A 377 5.96 -1.94 7.25
C TYR A 377 7.00 -1.76 6.15
N PRO A 378 8.19 -1.23 6.47
CA PRO A 378 9.25 -1.07 5.48
C PRO A 378 9.84 -2.40 4.99
N PHE A 379 9.80 -3.45 5.81
CA PHE A 379 10.45 -4.73 5.52
C PHE A 379 9.58 -5.92 5.88
N ASN A 380 9.75 -7.04 5.13
CA ASN A 380 9.05 -8.29 5.42
C ASN A 380 9.31 -8.83 6.83
N THR A 381 10.51 -8.65 7.36
CA THR A 381 10.86 -9.07 8.72
C THR A 381 9.99 -8.42 9.80
N LEU A 382 9.61 -7.16 9.62
CA LEU A 382 8.66 -6.50 10.52
C LEU A 382 7.25 -7.06 10.37
N VAL A 383 6.83 -7.40 9.17
CA VAL A 383 5.53 -8.05 8.93
C VAL A 383 5.46 -9.38 9.68
N ASP A 384 6.50 -10.23 9.52
CA ASP A 384 6.59 -11.54 10.19
C ASP A 384 6.60 -11.42 11.72
N GLN A 385 7.35 -10.46 12.25
CA GLN A 385 7.39 -10.19 13.68
C GLN A 385 6.04 -9.71 14.22
N ASN A 386 5.35 -8.86 13.49
CA ASN A 386 4.09 -8.30 13.97
C ASN A 386 2.94 -9.30 13.88
N ILE A 387 2.87 -10.18 12.87
CA ILE A 387 1.88 -11.26 12.85
C ILE A 387 2.09 -12.23 14.02
N GLU A 388 3.34 -12.56 14.36
CA GLU A 388 3.66 -13.37 15.53
C GLU A 388 3.25 -12.68 16.84
N ASN A 389 3.48 -11.37 16.96
CA ASN A 389 3.06 -10.58 18.11
C ASN A 389 1.54 -10.53 18.25
N LEU A 390 0.81 -10.37 17.14
CA LEU A 390 -0.67 -10.44 17.14
C LEU A 390 -1.15 -11.82 17.58
N GLY A 391 -0.51 -12.89 17.12
CA GLY A 391 -0.78 -14.25 17.58
C GLY A 391 -0.60 -14.39 19.10
N LYS A 392 0.45 -13.84 19.69
CA LYS A 392 0.68 -13.82 21.15
C LYS A 392 -0.39 -12.99 21.87
N ILE A 393 -0.75 -11.81 21.35
CA ILE A 393 -1.78 -10.93 21.94
C ILE A 393 -3.13 -11.63 21.97
N PHE A 394 -3.54 -12.26 20.88
CA PHE A 394 -4.83 -12.92 20.75
C PHE A 394 -4.83 -14.40 21.16
N GLY A 395 -3.71 -14.91 21.72
CA GLY A 395 -3.60 -16.30 22.16
C GLY A 395 -3.82 -17.31 21.03
N ASN A 396 -3.46 -16.95 19.79
CA ASN A 396 -3.65 -17.75 18.58
C ASN A 396 -5.12 -18.24 18.39
N GLN A 397 -6.11 -17.44 18.81
CA GLN A 397 -7.52 -17.75 18.57
C GLN A 397 -7.78 -17.75 17.05
N LYS A 398 -8.15 -18.94 16.50
CA LYS A 398 -8.33 -19.14 15.06
C LYS A 398 -9.30 -18.15 14.44
N ASP A 399 -10.43 -17.92 15.08
CA ASP A 399 -11.47 -17.00 14.56
C ASP A 399 -10.99 -15.56 14.41
N ILE A 400 -10.03 -15.11 15.23
CA ILE A 400 -9.42 -13.78 15.12
C ILE A 400 -8.30 -13.81 14.12
N MET A 401 -7.42 -14.81 14.17
CA MET A 401 -6.27 -14.89 13.29
C MET A 401 -6.66 -15.07 11.82
N ASN A 402 -7.77 -15.74 11.53
CA ASN A 402 -8.32 -15.88 10.16
C ASN A 402 -8.82 -14.56 9.56
N GLN A 403 -9.03 -13.52 10.38
CA GLN A 403 -9.38 -12.17 9.91
C GLN A 403 -8.16 -11.31 9.59
N ILE A 404 -6.95 -11.81 9.83
CA ILE A 404 -5.68 -11.11 9.66
C ILE A 404 -4.90 -11.77 8.51
N ALA A 405 -4.66 -11.03 7.45
CA ALA A 405 -3.86 -11.51 6.32
C ALA A 405 -2.50 -10.83 6.26
N VAL A 406 -1.49 -11.62 5.92
CA VAL A 406 -0.19 -11.11 5.50
C VAL A 406 -0.14 -11.11 3.98
N VAL A 407 -0.03 -9.92 3.39
CA VAL A 407 0.04 -9.74 1.94
C VAL A 407 1.34 -9.04 1.56
N ASN A 408 2.30 -9.84 1.17
CA ASN A 408 3.59 -9.40 0.65
C ASN A 408 4.04 -10.34 -0.48
N SER A 409 5.15 -10.04 -1.12
CA SER A 409 5.68 -10.82 -2.25
C SER A 409 6.18 -12.22 -1.89
N LEU A 410 6.28 -12.57 -0.60
CA LEU A 410 7.00 -13.76 -0.14
C LEU A 410 6.16 -14.83 0.54
N VAL A 411 4.94 -14.52 0.98
CA VAL A 411 4.16 -15.45 1.81
C VAL A 411 3.24 -16.31 0.96
N PRO A 412 3.43 -17.65 0.92
CA PRO A 412 2.46 -18.56 0.35
C PRO A 412 1.18 -18.59 1.19
N MET A 413 0.08 -19.00 0.56
CA MET A 413 -1.22 -19.11 1.20
C MET A 413 -1.17 -20.06 2.40
N LYS A 414 -1.46 -19.55 3.59
CA LYS A 414 -1.70 -20.36 4.79
C LYS A 414 -3.18 -20.27 5.13
N GLU A 415 -3.98 -21.18 4.62
CA GLU A 415 -5.28 -21.49 5.19
C GLU A 415 -5.36 -22.98 5.49
N GLU A 416 -5.82 -23.33 6.70
CA GLU A 416 -5.96 -24.73 7.11
C GLU A 416 -7.10 -25.39 6.34
N LYS A 417 -6.87 -26.59 5.86
CA LYS A 417 -7.86 -27.45 5.19
C LYS A 417 -8.95 -27.84 6.19
N ASP A 418 -10.19 -27.47 5.91
CA ASP A 418 -11.33 -28.20 6.43
C ASP A 418 -11.50 -29.50 5.61
N GLU A 419 -11.68 -30.61 6.30
CA GLU A 419 -11.66 -31.99 5.82
C GLU A 419 -12.75 -32.33 4.75
N TYR A 420 -12.65 -31.92 3.48
CA TYR A 420 -13.44 -32.50 2.39
C TYR A 420 -12.80 -32.29 1.01
N GLU A 421 -12.39 -33.37 0.38
CA GLU A 421 -11.57 -33.43 -0.86
C GLU A 421 -12.14 -32.79 -2.14
N ASP A 422 -13.45 -32.62 -2.27
CA ASP A 422 -14.07 -32.09 -3.49
C ASP A 422 -14.16 -30.53 -3.49
N LYS A 423 -13.76 -29.89 -2.39
CA LYS A 423 -13.78 -28.43 -2.22
C LYS A 423 -12.44 -27.75 -2.52
N THR A 424 -11.37 -28.48 -2.74
CA THR A 424 -10.00 -27.97 -2.78
C THR A 424 -9.79 -26.92 -3.87
N LYS A 425 -10.17 -27.19 -5.10
CA LYS A 425 -9.94 -26.25 -6.22
C LYS A 425 -10.73 -24.94 -6.06
N LYS A 426 -12.01 -25.03 -5.69
CA LYS A 426 -12.87 -23.86 -5.44
C LYS A 426 -12.38 -23.06 -4.25
N PHE A 427 -11.88 -23.74 -3.21
CA PHE A 427 -11.31 -23.11 -2.02
C PHE A 427 -10.06 -22.29 -2.38
N TYR A 428 -9.08 -22.88 -3.08
CA TYR A 428 -7.88 -22.16 -3.51
C TYR A 428 -8.18 -20.98 -4.44
N GLN A 429 -9.12 -21.14 -5.36
CA GLN A 429 -9.55 -20.03 -6.23
C GLN A 429 -10.18 -18.88 -5.43
N LYS A 430 -10.98 -19.20 -4.40
CA LYS A 430 -11.55 -18.18 -3.51
C LYS A 430 -10.46 -17.48 -2.72
N VAL A 431 -9.54 -18.22 -2.11
CA VAL A 431 -8.42 -17.64 -1.35
C VAL A 431 -7.54 -16.75 -2.23
N LEU A 432 -7.27 -17.17 -3.46
CA LEU A 432 -6.52 -16.37 -4.42
C LEU A 432 -7.26 -15.07 -4.73
N LEU A 433 -8.56 -15.14 -4.95
CA LEU A 433 -9.40 -13.98 -5.21
C LEU A 433 -9.43 -13.03 -4.01
N ASP A 434 -9.65 -13.55 -2.80
CA ASP A 434 -9.64 -12.77 -1.56
C ASP A 434 -8.30 -12.08 -1.34
N ARG A 435 -7.19 -12.73 -1.71
CA ARG A 435 -5.85 -12.16 -1.62
C ARG A 435 -5.60 -11.05 -2.65
N GLN A 436 -5.98 -11.27 -3.90
CA GLN A 436 -5.82 -10.28 -4.98
C GLN A 436 -6.59 -8.99 -4.68
N PHE A 437 -7.79 -9.12 -4.13
CA PHE A 437 -8.64 -7.99 -3.79
C PHE A 437 -8.52 -7.54 -2.32
N LEU A 438 -7.55 -8.09 -1.58
CA LEU A 438 -7.35 -7.80 -0.15
C LEU A 438 -8.64 -7.92 0.69
N ASN A 439 -9.46 -8.95 0.45
CA ASN A 439 -10.74 -9.17 1.14
C ASN A 439 -10.57 -9.68 2.58
N TYR A 440 -9.70 -9.05 3.36
CA TYR A 440 -9.45 -9.35 4.78
C TYR A 440 -9.66 -8.10 5.62
N PRO A 441 -10.27 -8.21 6.80
CA PRO A 441 -10.51 -7.07 7.69
C PRO A 441 -9.24 -6.36 8.16
N ILE A 442 -8.19 -7.13 8.46
CA ILE A 442 -6.89 -6.62 8.91
C ILE A 442 -5.82 -7.14 7.96
N VAL A 443 -5.05 -6.24 7.38
CA VAL A 443 -4.00 -6.57 6.40
C VAL A 443 -2.66 -6.05 6.91
N LEU A 444 -1.67 -6.95 7.00
CA LEU A 444 -0.27 -6.60 7.19
C LEU A 444 0.43 -6.68 5.83
N SER A 445 1.14 -5.62 5.45
CA SER A 445 1.81 -5.56 4.16
C SER A 445 3.10 -4.76 4.22
N THR A 446 3.84 -4.76 3.12
CA THR A 446 5.02 -3.90 2.98
C THR A 446 4.68 -2.60 2.26
N HIS A 447 5.49 -1.56 2.47
CA HIS A 447 5.35 -0.29 1.78
C HIS A 447 5.44 -0.46 0.25
N VAL A 448 6.27 -1.37 -0.26
CA VAL A 448 6.40 -1.63 -1.71
C VAL A 448 5.06 -2.13 -2.29
N THR A 449 4.46 -3.14 -1.65
CA THR A 449 3.17 -3.68 -2.08
C THR A 449 2.06 -2.64 -1.97
N TRP A 450 2.05 -1.86 -0.89
CA TRP A 450 1.05 -0.82 -0.67
C TRP A 450 1.19 0.34 -1.67
N PHE A 451 2.44 0.76 -1.99
CA PHE A 451 2.68 1.78 -3.02
C PHE A 451 2.28 1.33 -4.42
N LYS A 452 2.43 0.04 -4.76
CA LYS A 452 1.86 -0.51 -5.99
C LYS A 452 0.34 -0.31 -6.03
N THR A 453 -0.36 -0.58 -4.94
CA THR A 453 -1.82 -0.32 -4.86
C THR A 453 -2.15 1.17 -4.99
N LEU A 454 -1.35 2.08 -4.40
CA LEU A 454 -1.59 3.52 -4.48
C LEU A 454 -1.29 4.13 -5.85
N PHE A 455 -0.23 3.67 -6.52
CA PHE A 455 0.37 4.36 -7.67
C PHE A 455 0.59 3.48 -8.89
N GLY A 456 0.64 2.16 -8.74
CA GLY A 456 0.85 1.24 -9.85
C GLY A 456 -0.24 1.38 -10.91
N HIS A 457 0.10 1.16 -12.17
CA HIS A 457 -0.81 1.37 -13.30
C HIS A 457 -1.25 0.06 -13.95
N GLU A 458 -0.60 -1.05 -13.62
CA GLU A 458 -1.05 -2.36 -14.06
C GLU A 458 -2.41 -2.70 -13.46
N LYS A 459 -3.18 -3.51 -14.16
CA LYS A 459 -4.53 -3.90 -13.73
C LYS A 459 -4.51 -4.51 -12.32
N GLU A 460 -3.57 -5.39 -12.08
CA GLU A 460 -3.37 -6.11 -10.82
C GLU A 460 -3.00 -5.17 -9.66
N ASP A 461 -2.27 -4.11 -9.92
CA ASP A 461 -1.90 -3.12 -8.91
C ASP A 461 -3.13 -2.36 -8.39
N VAL A 462 -4.10 -2.11 -9.28
CA VAL A 462 -5.29 -1.30 -8.96
C VAL A 462 -6.42 -2.13 -8.35
N PHE A 463 -6.40 -3.47 -8.45
CA PHE A 463 -7.49 -4.35 -7.99
C PHE A 463 -8.02 -4.00 -6.60
N ALA A 464 -7.13 -3.80 -5.65
CA ALA A 464 -7.49 -3.61 -4.26
C ALA A 464 -7.65 -2.14 -3.84
N PHE A 465 -7.59 -1.17 -4.76
CA PHE A 465 -7.63 0.25 -4.39
C PHE A 465 -8.91 0.64 -3.63
N HIS A 466 -10.07 0.08 -4.00
CA HIS A 466 -11.33 0.31 -3.30
C HIS A 466 -11.32 -0.16 -1.82
N GLN A 467 -10.38 -1.04 -1.45
CA GLN A 467 -10.23 -1.50 -0.08
C GLN A 467 -9.65 -0.43 0.86
N LEU A 468 -9.04 0.62 0.32
CA LEU A 468 -8.52 1.75 1.09
C LEU A 468 -9.64 2.66 1.61
N CYS A 469 -10.83 2.61 1.00
CA CYS A 469 -12.00 3.37 1.45
C CYS A 469 -12.37 3.01 2.90
N ASN A 470 -12.60 4.04 3.70
CA ASN A 470 -13.06 3.89 5.08
C ASN A 470 -12.13 2.99 5.93
N SER A 471 -10.83 3.26 5.91
CA SER A 471 -9.82 2.43 6.58
C SER A 471 -8.92 3.19 7.55
N VAL A 472 -8.33 2.45 8.49
CA VAL A 472 -7.16 2.91 9.26
C VAL A 472 -5.91 2.39 8.58
N ILE A 473 -4.96 3.27 8.34
CA ILE A 473 -3.64 2.94 7.80
C ILE A 473 -2.59 3.25 8.86
N VAL A 474 -1.84 2.26 9.28
CA VAL A 474 -0.68 2.45 10.16
C VAL A 474 0.58 2.32 9.31
N LEU A 475 1.32 3.42 9.17
CA LEU A 475 2.59 3.47 8.42
C LEU A 475 3.75 3.47 9.41
N ASP A 476 4.57 2.42 9.37
CA ASP A 476 5.75 2.33 10.23
C ASP A 476 7.00 2.81 9.50
N GLU A 477 7.84 3.56 10.23
CA GLU A 477 9.17 4.01 9.81
C GLU A 477 9.18 4.72 8.43
N ILE A 478 8.34 5.77 8.27
CA ILE A 478 8.20 6.53 7.01
C ILE A 478 9.53 7.15 6.54
N GLN A 479 10.46 7.44 7.45
CA GLN A 479 11.79 7.94 7.10
C GLN A 479 12.62 6.92 6.32
N SER A 480 12.24 5.64 6.30
CA SER A 480 12.89 4.63 5.44
C SER A 480 12.62 4.84 3.95
N TYR A 481 11.63 5.64 3.60
CA TYR A 481 11.30 5.94 2.20
C TYR A 481 12.30 6.92 1.60
N LYS A 482 12.37 6.95 0.26
CA LYS A 482 13.22 7.90 -0.47
C LYS A 482 12.83 9.33 -0.07
N ASN A 483 13.77 10.08 0.52
CA ASN A 483 13.53 11.47 0.93
C ASN A 483 13.15 12.38 -0.26
N ALA A 484 13.70 12.13 -1.43
CA ALA A 484 13.35 12.83 -2.65
C ALA A 484 11.85 12.72 -3.06
N LEU A 485 11.09 11.80 -2.47
CA LEU A 485 9.66 11.62 -2.73
C LEU A 485 8.77 12.08 -1.56
N TRP A 486 9.34 12.58 -0.47
CA TRP A 486 8.54 12.91 0.71
C TRP A 486 7.47 13.97 0.46
N SER A 487 7.75 14.98 -0.38
CA SER A 487 6.78 16.00 -0.76
C SER A 487 5.59 15.41 -1.50
N GLU A 488 5.84 14.55 -2.48
CA GLU A 488 4.80 13.87 -3.25
C GLU A 488 4.01 12.92 -2.36
N ILE A 489 4.71 12.13 -1.53
CA ILE A 489 4.08 11.17 -0.61
C ILE A 489 3.10 11.86 0.33
N ILE A 490 3.53 12.93 1.03
CA ILE A 490 2.65 13.59 2.00
C ILE A 490 1.45 14.27 1.31
N THR A 491 1.65 14.84 0.13
CA THR A 491 0.57 15.45 -0.65
C THR A 491 -0.47 14.41 -1.05
N PHE A 492 -0.04 13.25 -1.55
CA PHE A 492 -0.95 12.14 -1.86
C PHE A 492 -1.64 11.58 -0.61
N LEU A 493 -0.91 11.38 0.48
CA LEU A 493 -1.49 10.85 1.71
C LEU A 493 -2.59 11.78 2.26
N LYS A 494 -2.37 13.09 2.26
CA LYS A 494 -3.38 14.09 2.65
C LYS A 494 -4.61 14.03 1.74
N GLY A 495 -4.39 14.07 0.42
CA GLY A 495 -5.48 14.01 -0.55
C GLY A 495 -6.27 12.71 -0.46
N TYR A 496 -5.60 11.57 -0.40
CA TYR A 496 -6.27 10.27 -0.26
C TYR A 496 -6.98 10.10 1.09
N ALA A 497 -6.38 10.59 2.18
CA ALA A 497 -7.00 10.51 3.49
C ALA A 497 -8.34 11.23 3.53
N LYS A 498 -8.42 12.42 2.94
CA LYS A 498 -9.67 13.18 2.80
C LYS A 498 -10.65 12.51 1.84
N LEU A 499 -10.20 12.17 0.63
CA LEU A 499 -11.05 11.58 -0.40
C LEU A 499 -11.64 10.24 0.01
N LEU A 500 -10.79 9.31 0.47
CA LEU A 500 -11.17 7.93 0.76
C LEU A 500 -11.64 7.72 2.22
N ASN A 501 -11.78 8.80 2.98
CA ASN A 501 -12.12 8.77 4.41
C ASN A 501 -11.18 7.84 5.21
N MET A 502 -9.86 7.96 4.97
CA MET A 502 -8.86 7.21 5.72
C MET A 502 -8.42 7.95 6.97
N LYS A 503 -8.02 7.20 7.99
CA LYS A 503 -7.30 7.66 9.17
C LYS A 503 -5.90 7.09 9.14
N ILE A 504 -4.88 7.94 8.99
CA ILE A 504 -3.50 7.52 8.79
C ILE A 504 -2.71 7.80 10.07
N ILE A 505 -2.13 6.77 10.67
CA ILE A 505 -1.20 6.87 11.80
C ILE A 505 0.20 6.63 11.25
N ILE A 506 1.02 7.64 11.23
CA ILE A 506 2.43 7.57 10.83
C ILE A 506 3.26 7.44 12.10
N MET A 507 3.97 6.31 12.25
CA MET A 507 4.75 6.05 13.45
C MET A 507 6.24 5.88 13.17
N SER A 508 7.07 6.44 14.04
CA SER A 508 8.53 6.30 14.02
C SER A 508 9.15 6.67 15.36
N ALA A 509 10.45 6.33 15.54
CA ALA A 509 11.27 6.88 16.63
C ALA A 509 11.95 8.19 16.23
N THR A 510 12.13 8.42 14.93
CA THR A 510 12.79 9.59 14.34
C THR A 510 11.94 10.07 13.19
N LEU A 511 10.92 10.89 13.47
CA LEU A 511 9.93 11.28 12.49
C LEU A 511 10.26 12.65 11.88
N PRO A 512 10.45 12.76 10.54
CA PRO A 512 10.51 14.05 9.88
C PRO A 512 9.15 14.76 9.95
N ASN A 513 9.15 16.07 10.17
CA ASN A 513 7.93 16.87 10.06
C ASN A 513 7.59 17.11 8.58
N LEU A 514 6.95 16.15 7.94
CA LEU A 514 6.62 16.19 6.50
C LEU A 514 5.65 17.34 6.16
N GLU A 515 4.94 17.91 7.12
CA GLU A 515 4.07 19.07 6.92
C GLU A 515 4.82 20.29 6.37
N ALA A 516 6.11 20.40 6.67
CA ALA A 516 6.96 21.46 6.15
C ALA A 516 7.14 21.39 4.62
N LEU A 517 6.81 20.27 3.99
CA LEU A 517 6.95 20.03 2.54
C LEU A 517 5.66 20.24 1.75
N THR A 518 4.55 20.57 2.41
CA THR A 518 3.25 20.81 1.77
C THR A 518 2.75 22.21 2.06
N ASP A 519 2.00 22.78 1.13
CA ASP A 519 1.35 24.09 1.32
C ASP A 519 -0.09 23.97 1.89
N ASP A 520 -0.57 22.75 2.12
CA ASP A 520 -1.85 22.48 2.79
C ASP A 520 -1.77 22.90 4.27
N LYS A 521 -2.70 23.75 4.69
CA LYS A 521 -2.73 24.33 6.04
C LYS A 521 -3.25 23.40 7.13
N GLU A 522 -3.79 22.24 6.76
CA GLU A 522 -4.22 21.25 7.74
C GLU A 522 -3.02 20.45 8.23
N ASP A 523 -2.59 20.74 9.44
CA ASP A 523 -1.46 20.04 10.06
C ASP A 523 -1.85 18.64 10.55
N ALA A 524 -0.91 17.70 10.46
CA ALA A 524 -1.07 16.40 11.11
C ALA A 524 -1.01 16.55 12.63
N VAL A 525 -1.79 15.75 13.34
CA VAL A 525 -1.87 15.77 14.79
C VAL A 525 -0.72 14.97 15.42
N ASN A 526 0.11 15.62 16.22
CA ASN A 526 1.09 14.91 17.04
C ASN A 526 0.40 14.28 18.26
N LEU A 527 0.33 12.95 18.27
CA LEU A 527 -0.37 12.19 19.30
C LEU A 527 0.30 12.22 20.67
N ILE A 528 1.57 12.58 20.73
CA ILE A 528 2.31 12.80 22.00
C ILE A 528 2.89 14.21 22.00
N PRO A 529 2.09 15.23 22.38
CA PRO A 529 2.53 16.64 22.31
C PRO A 529 3.78 16.93 23.13
N GLN A 530 4.02 16.20 24.21
CA GLN A 530 5.19 16.36 25.09
C GLN A 530 6.28 15.32 24.84
N LYS A 531 6.41 14.79 23.60
CA LYS A 531 7.36 13.74 23.22
C LYS A 531 8.79 14.03 23.69
N GLU A 532 9.25 15.28 23.65
CA GLU A 532 10.60 15.64 24.03
C GLU A 532 10.92 15.28 25.50
N SER A 533 9.94 15.38 26.40
CA SER A 533 10.14 15.01 27.81
C SER A 533 10.43 13.52 27.96
N TYR A 534 9.83 12.68 27.11
CA TYR A 534 10.07 11.24 27.08
C TYR A 534 11.41 10.90 26.43
N PHE A 535 11.74 11.52 25.29
CA PHE A 535 13.04 11.32 24.61
C PHE A 535 14.23 11.73 25.46
N LYS A 536 14.14 12.87 26.19
CA LYS A 536 15.17 13.38 27.10
C LYS A 536 15.22 12.64 28.44
N HIS A 537 14.26 11.74 28.72
CA HIS A 537 14.28 10.99 29.97
C HIS A 537 15.49 10.04 30.02
N PRO A 538 16.28 9.99 31.14
CA PRO A 538 17.52 9.22 31.24
C PRO A 538 17.36 7.73 30.86
N VAL A 539 16.21 7.12 31.09
CA VAL A 539 15.90 5.73 30.70
C VAL A 539 16.02 5.50 29.19
N PHE A 540 15.70 6.50 28.38
CA PHE A 540 15.83 6.43 26.92
C PHE A 540 17.09 7.11 26.40
N ALA A 541 17.39 8.31 26.89
CA ALA A 541 18.53 9.11 26.42
C ALA A 541 19.89 8.51 26.80
N GLU A 542 20.02 7.96 28.02
CA GLU A 542 21.26 7.42 28.54
C GLU A 542 21.34 5.89 28.48
N ARG A 543 20.41 5.23 27.78
CA ARG A 543 20.34 3.77 27.68
C ARG A 543 21.60 3.18 27.04
N VAL A 544 22.15 3.88 26.06
CA VAL A 544 23.29 3.48 25.26
C VAL A 544 24.27 4.64 25.17
N ILE A 545 25.55 4.35 25.42
CA ILE A 545 26.63 5.33 25.32
C ILE A 545 27.26 5.18 23.93
N PRO A 546 27.18 6.21 23.05
CA PRO A 546 27.91 6.20 21.80
C PRO A 546 29.40 6.47 22.01
N ASP A 547 30.28 5.69 21.36
CA ASP A 547 31.70 5.86 21.35
C ASP A 547 32.22 6.09 19.93
N TYR A 548 32.84 7.23 19.71
CA TYR A 548 33.33 7.67 18.41
C TYR A 548 34.85 7.54 18.26
N SER A 549 35.51 6.80 19.17
CA SER A 549 36.96 6.64 19.18
C SER A 549 37.51 6.00 17.92
N LEU A 550 36.76 5.05 17.35
CA LEU A 550 37.18 4.34 16.14
C LEU A 550 37.03 5.20 14.85
N LEU A 551 36.29 6.31 14.87
CA LEU A 551 36.23 7.26 13.76
C LEU A 551 37.50 8.12 13.61
N LYS A 552 38.37 8.16 14.64
CA LYS A 552 39.58 8.98 14.63
C LYS A 552 40.73 8.39 13.82
N GLN A 553 40.56 7.17 13.31
CA GLN A 553 41.56 6.45 12.53
C GLN A 553 40.97 5.82 11.28
N LYS A 554 41.78 5.58 10.25
CA LYS A 554 41.35 4.83 9.08
C LYS A 554 41.06 3.39 9.49
N MET A 555 39.80 2.97 9.37
CA MET A 555 39.35 1.64 9.77
C MET A 555 39.77 0.57 8.75
N THR A 556 40.20 -0.58 9.24
CA THR A 556 40.34 -1.82 8.48
C THR A 556 39.68 -2.98 9.22
N LEU A 557 39.44 -4.09 8.54
CA LEU A 557 38.82 -5.26 9.17
C LEU A 557 39.73 -5.85 10.27
N GLU A 558 41.03 -5.77 10.11
CA GLU A 558 42.00 -6.27 11.07
C GLU A 558 41.96 -5.46 12.38
N ILE A 559 41.95 -4.13 12.27
CA ILE A 559 41.87 -3.23 13.45
C ILE A 559 40.54 -3.44 14.17
N LEU A 560 39.44 -3.59 13.41
CA LEU A 560 38.13 -3.86 13.99
C LEU A 560 38.11 -5.21 14.70
N CYS A 561 38.69 -6.24 14.10
CA CYS A 561 38.79 -7.59 14.68
C CYS A 561 39.57 -7.57 16.01
N GLU A 562 40.71 -6.93 16.07
CA GLU A 562 41.47 -6.77 17.31
C GLU A 562 40.67 -6.05 18.40
N HIS A 563 39.90 -5.02 18.02
CA HIS A 563 39.08 -4.29 18.99
C HIS A 563 37.93 -5.15 19.51
N VAL A 564 37.24 -5.89 18.64
CA VAL A 564 36.16 -6.81 18.99
C VAL A 564 36.67 -7.93 19.91
N GLN A 565 37.84 -8.55 19.61
CA GLN A 565 38.43 -9.60 20.43
C GLN A 565 38.68 -9.15 21.88
N LYS A 566 39.15 -7.91 22.10
CA LYS A 566 39.30 -7.34 23.45
C LYS A 566 37.96 -7.24 24.20
N GLN A 567 36.84 -7.00 23.49
CA GLN A 567 35.52 -6.92 24.11
C GLN A 567 34.91 -8.30 24.40
N VAL A 568 35.26 -9.34 23.63
CA VAL A 568 34.80 -10.73 23.88
C VAL A 568 35.18 -11.20 25.28
N LEU A 569 36.36 -10.78 25.80
CA LEU A 569 36.80 -11.11 27.15
C LEU A 569 35.80 -10.70 28.25
N ARG A 570 34.89 -9.76 27.95
CA ARG A 570 33.84 -9.33 28.90
C ARG A 570 32.66 -10.29 28.96
N LYS A 571 32.66 -11.37 28.14
CA LYS A 571 31.56 -12.37 28.05
C LYS A 571 30.15 -11.73 27.83
N LYS A 572 30.06 -10.81 26.88
CA LYS A 572 28.89 -10.04 26.53
C LYS A 572 28.33 -10.47 25.18
N LYS A 573 27.06 -10.07 24.87
CA LYS A 573 26.47 -10.18 23.56
C LYS A 573 26.93 -9.01 22.71
N ILE A 574 27.59 -9.28 21.59
CA ILE A 574 28.16 -8.28 20.69
C ILE A 574 27.41 -8.31 19.36
N LEU A 575 26.95 -7.15 18.90
CA LEU A 575 26.34 -6.95 17.61
C LEU A 575 27.26 -6.11 16.72
N ILE A 576 27.54 -6.57 15.50
CA ILE A 576 28.36 -5.84 14.54
C ILE A 576 27.60 -5.70 13.25
N GLU A 577 27.36 -4.48 12.83
CA GLU A 577 26.64 -4.19 11.59
C GLU A 577 27.55 -3.53 10.57
N PHE A 578 27.54 -4.10 9.36
CA PHE A 578 28.23 -3.59 8.18
C PHE A 578 27.23 -3.07 7.14
N ILE A 579 27.64 -2.06 6.39
CA ILE A 579 26.91 -1.58 5.23
C ILE A 579 26.98 -2.61 4.09
N SER A 580 28.17 -3.13 3.82
CA SER A 580 28.42 -4.09 2.75
C SER A 580 28.34 -5.53 3.23
N LYS A 581 27.54 -6.35 2.54
CA LYS A 581 27.49 -7.80 2.77
C LYS A 581 28.87 -8.45 2.62
N LYS A 582 29.65 -8.01 1.64
CA LYS A 582 31.00 -8.52 1.37
C LYS A 582 31.95 -8.30 2.55
N SER A 583 31.90 -7.11 3.16
CA SER A 583 32.70 -6.78 4.36
C SER A 583 32.24 -7.61 5.56
N ALA A 584 30.92 -7.77 5.73
CA ALA A 584 30.35 -8.60 6.78
C ALA A 584 30.78 -10.08 6.67
N GLU A 585 30.70 -10.67 5.48
CA GLU A 585 31.11 -12.04 5.21
C GLU A 585 32.60 -12.25 5.47
N LYS A 586 33.44 -11.31 4.98
CA LYS A 586 34.89 -11.37 5.20
C LYS A 586 35.22 -11.27 6.68
N PHE A 587 34.57 -10.35 7.39
CA PHE A 587 34.79 -10.19 8.83
C PHE A 587 34.31 -11.41 9.63
N TYR A 588 33.18 -11.99 9.27
CA TYR A 588 32.69 -13.24 9.86
C TYR A 588 33.71 -14.37 9.68
N GLY A 589 34.27 -14.54 8.48
CA GLY A 589 35.35 -15.51 8.21
C GLY A 589 36.58 -15.26 9.11
N MET A 590 37.05 -14.02 9.23
CA MET A 590 38.17 -13.68 10.09
C MET A 590 37.93 -14.04 11.57
N LEU A 591 36.69 -13.84 12.06
CA LEU A 591 36.34 -14.21 13.44
C LEU A 591 36.29 -15.73 13.65
N THR A 592 35.78 -16.47 12.65
CA THR A 592 35.68 -17.95 12.73
C THR A 592 37.05 -18.64 12.59
N ASP A 593 37.98 -18.03 11.85
CA ASP A 593 39.33 -18.54 11.70
C ASP A 593 40.23 -18.26 12.94
N THR A 594 39.76 -17.45 13.87
CA THR A 594 40.47 -17.09 15.10
C THR A 594 39.96 -17.95 16.26
N GLU A 595 40.83 -18.46 17.13
CA GLU A 595 40.41 -19.19 18.34
C GLU A 595 39.78 -18.24 19.37
N ILE A 596 38.52 -17.86 19.10
CA ILE A 596 37.71 -17.03 20.03
C ILE A 596 36.77 -17.94 20.81
N ASP A 597 36.87 -17.90 22.15
CA ASP A 597 35.90 -18.64 23.04
C ASP A 597 34.52 -17.94 23.06
N CYS A 598 33.89 -17.83 21.89
CA CYS A 598 32.57 -17.21 21.73
C CYS A 598 31.91 -17.69 20.44
N GLU A 599 30.66 -18.10 20.53
CA GLU A 599 29.90 -18.48 19.33
C GLU A 599 29.69 -17.24 18.43
N THR A 600 30.01 -17.39 17.13
CA THR A 600 29.82 -16.33 16.14
C THR A 600 28.73 -16.72 15.18
N LEU A 601 27.75 -15.81 14.97
CA LEU A 601 26.60 -15.99 14.12
C LEU A 601 26.63 -14.93 13.00
N PHE A 602 26.01 -15.25 11.87
CA PHE A 602 25.92 -14.36 10.69
C PHE A 602 24.49 -14.20 10.23
N MET A 603 24.06 -12.95 9.94
CA MET A 603 22.74 -12.62 9.42
C MET A 603 22.81 -11.53 8.34
N SER A 604 22.23 -11.80 7.17
CA SER A 604 22.16 -10.82 6.08
C SER A 604 20.77 -10.74 5.45
N GLY A 605 20.61 -9.86 4.47
CA GLY A 605 19.40 -9.78 3.67
C GLY A 605 19.00 -11.10 3.00
N ASP A 606 19.98 -11.93 2.62
CA ASP A 606 19.77 -13.22 1.96
C ASP A 606 19.42 -14.35 2.92
N SER A 607 19.52 -14.13 4.24
CA SER A 607 19.15 -15.14 5.22
C SER A 607 17.64 -15.40 5.15
N SER A 608 17.25 -16.68 4.99
CA SER A 608 15.86 -17.08 4.96
C SER A 608 15.15 -16.78 6.30
N ILE A 609 13.83 -16.67 6.29
CA ILE A 609 13.01 -16.44 7.50
C ILE A 609 13.34 -17.50 8.57
N TRP A 610 13.47 -18.75 8.16
CA TRP A 610 13.80 -19.86 9.07
C TRP A 610 15.21 -19.75 9.68
N GLU A 611 16.20 -19.35 8.89
CA GLU A 611 17.56 -19.11 9.40
C GLU A 611 17.58 -17.96 10.41
N ARG A 612 16.89 -16.87 10.12
CA ARG A 612 16.76 -15.73 11.04
C ARG A 612 16.10 -16.14 12.35
N GLN A 613 14.99 -16.90 12.29
CA GLN A 613 14.32 -17.39 13.49
C GLN A 613 15.23 -18.27 14.34
N LYS A 614 16.00 -19.17 13.72
CA LYS A 614 17.00 -19.99 14.44
C LYS A 614 18.10 -19.15 15.10
N ILE A 615 18.58 -18.11 14.42
CA ILE A 615 19.59 -17.20 14.97
C ILE A 615 19.00 -16.46 16.17
N ILE A 616 17.78 -15.92 16.06
CA ILE A 616 17.11 -15.22 17.16
C ILE A 616 16.89 -16.15 18.37
N GLU A 617 16.47 -17.37 18.11
CA GLU A 617 16.31 -18.39 19.18
C GLU A 617 17.64 -18.70 19.88
N LYS A 618 18.74 -18.87 19.13
CA LYS A 618 20.08 -19.05 19.72
C LYS A 618 20.50 -17.85 20.54
N LEU A 619 20.32 -16.62 20.00
CA LEU A 619 20.64 -15.38 20.72
C LEU A 619 19.91 -15.25 22.05
N SER A 620 18.67 -15.75 22.14
CA SER A 620 17.89 -15.71 23.38
C SER A 620 18.49 -16.64 24.48
N LYS A 621 19.13 -17.76 24.08
CA LYS A 621 19.65 -18.80 24.97
C LYS A 621 21.11 -18.55 25.40
N LEU A 622 21.90 -17.90 24.56
CA LEU A 622 23.33 -17.66 24.79
C LEU A 622 23.58 -16.45 25.70
N LYS A 623 24.55 -16.54 26.58
CA LYS A 623 24.99 -15.43 27.45
C LYS A 623 26.11 -14.58 26.82
N SER A 624 26.91 -15.20 25.96
CA SER A 624 27.99 -14.55 25.21
C SER A 624 27.91 -15.03 23.77
N VAL A 625 27.92 -14.10 22.82
CA VAL A 625 27.76 -14.38 21.39
C VAL A 625 28.17 -13.16 20.58
N ILE A 626 28.72 -13.37 19.39
CA ILE A 626 28.93 -12.32 18.39
C ILE A 626 27.92 -12.53 17.27
N LEU A 627 27.17 -11.52 16.94
CA LEU A 627 26.33 -11.50 15.74
C LEU A 627 26.94 -10.49 14.75
N VAL A 628 27.39 -10.98 13.60
CA VAL A 628 27.79 -10.18 12.46
C VAL A 628 26.59 -10.06 11.51
N ALA A 629 26.23 -8.85 11.15
CA ALA A 629 25.02 -8.64 10.35
C ALA A 629 25.16 -7.47 9.36
N THR A 630 24.21 -7.38 8.44
CA THR A 630 23.93 -6.19 7.63
C THR A 630 22.71 -5.46 8.19
N GLN A 631 22.23 -4.42 7.50
CA GLN A 631 21.10 -3.58 7.93
C GLN A 631 19.79 -4.36 8.22
N VAL A 632 19.75 -5.65 7.92
CA VAL A 632 18.59 -6.51 8.22
C VAL A 632 18.17 -6.50 9.69
N ILE A 633 19.09 -6.11 10.60
CA ILE A 633 18.85 -6.05 12.03
C ILE A 633 18.30 -4.71 12.51
N GLU A 634 18.39 -3.65 11.73
CA GLU A 634 17.89 -2.33 12.11
C GLU A 634 16.37 -2.35 12.32
N ALA A 635 15.66 -3.15 11.52
CA ALA A 635 14.22 -3.27 11.61
C ALA A 635 13.74 -4.74 11.57
N GLY A 636 12.74 -5.08 12.38
CA GLY A 636 12.11 -6.39 12.35
C GLY A 636 12.86 -7.52 13.06
N VAL A 637 13.87 -7.21 13.87
CA VAL A 637 14.57 -8.22 14.67
C VAL A 637 14.50 -7.85 16.15
N ASP A 638 13.87 -8.71 16.96
CA ASP A 638 13.73 -8.49 18.40
C ASP A 638 14.91 -9.09 19.16
N ILE A 639 15.99 -8.33 19.25
CA ILE A 639 17.22 -8.72 19.97
C ILE A 639 17.58 -7.68 21.02
N ASP A 640 18.27 -8.15 22.06
CA ASP A 640 18.82 -7.33 23.15
C ASP A 640 20.28 -7.67 23.33
N MET A 641 21.15 -6.78 22.87
CA MET A 641 22.61 -6.94 22.85
C MET A 641 23.25 -5.98 23.85
N ASP A 642 24.50 -6.27 24.28
CA ASP A 642 25.18 -5.44 25.27
C ASP A 642 26.12 -4.42 24.63
N ILE A 643 26.82 -4.82 23.56
CA ILE A 643 27.82 -4.00 22.87
C ILE A 643 27.48 -3.98 21.38
N GLY A 644 27.51 -2.81 20.78
CA GLY A 644 27.29 -2.61 19.35
C GLY A 644 28.54 -2.10 18.63
N TYR A 645 28.73 -2.48 17.39
CA TYR A 645 29.62 -1.89 16.40
C TYR A 645 28.84 -1.54 15.17
N LYS A 646 28.83 -0.27 14.78
CA LYS A 646 28.04 0.22 13.67
C LYS A 646 28.91 0.89 12.62
N ASP A 647 28.92 0.37 11.41
CA ASP A 647 29.46 1.05 10.25
C ASP A 647 28.59 2.27 9.91
N CYS A 648 29.20 3.45 9.79
CA CYS A 648 28.49 4.73 9.70
C CYS A 648 27.61 4.83 8.47
N SER A 649 26.34 5.18 8.70
CA SER A 649 25.34 5.35 7.67
C SER A 649 24.49 6.62 7.89
N LYS A 650 23.17 6.52 7.86
CA LYS A 650 22.25 7.62 8.16
C LYS A 650 22.01 7.73 9.66
N LEU A 651 21.78 8.93 10.15
CA LEU A 651 21.58 9.18 11.57
C LEU A 651 20.35 8.45 12.15
N ASP A 652 19.29 8.30 11.36
CA ASP A 652 18.12 7.50 11.73
C ASP A 652 18.44 6.00 11.82
N SER A 653 19.29 5.46 10.95
CA SER A 653 19.79 4.07 11.05
C SER A 653 20.65 3.86 12.30
N GLU A 654 21.48 4.84 12.66
CA GLU A 654 22.27 4.80 13.90
C GLU A 654 21.37 4.69 15.14
N GLU A 655 20.28 5.47 15.18
CA GLU A 655 19.32 5.40 16.28
C GLU A 655 18.58 4.05 16.32
N GLN A 656 18.19 3.51 15.18
CA GLN A 656 17.55 2.21 15.09
C GLN A 656 18.48 1.09 15.58
N PHE A 657 19.76 1.13 15.19
CA PHE A 657 20.79 0.20 15.66
C PHE A 657 21.01 0.32 17.17
N MET A 658 21.17 1.53 17.69
CA MET A 658 21.27 1.78 19.14
C MET A 658 20.05 1.22 19.89
N GLY A 659 18.89 1.20 19.24
CA GLY A 659 17.66 0.58 19.75
C GLY A 659 17.78 -0.93 20.01
N ARG A 660 18.77 -1.64 19.47
CA ARG A 660 19.04 -3.07 19.67
C ARG A 660 20.00 -3.33 20.85
N ILE A 661 20.63 -2.29 21.35
CA ILE A 661 21.61 -2.38 22.44
C ILE A 661 20.94 -1.99 23.75
N ASN A 662 21.16 -2.81 24.80
CA ASN A 662 20.57 -2.62 26.13
C ASN A 662 19.06 -2.29 26.08
N ARG A 663 18.33 -3.00 25.21
CA ARG A 663 16.91 -2.73 24.92
C ARG A 663 16.02 -2.90 26.17
N SER A 664 16.37 -3.82 27.03
CA SER A 664 15.67 -4.08 28.29
C SER A 664 16.08 -3.16 29.44
N CYS A 665 17.02 -2.23 29.25
CA CYS A 665 17.57 -1.30 30.25
C CYS A 665 18.13 -1.99 31.50
N LYS A 666 18.62 -3.22 31.40
CA LYS A 666 19.14 -4.01 32.54
C LYS A 666 20.60 -3.76 32.85
N GLY A 667 21.35 -3.18 31.93
CA GLY A 667 22.78 -2.94 32.03
C GLY A 667 23.18 -1.57 31.48
N GLU A 668 24.46 -1.46 31.11
CA GLU A 668 25.02 -0.35 30.35
C GLU A 668 25.27 -0.83 28.92
N GLY A 669 24.70 -0.14 27.93
CA GLY A 669 24.94 -0.39 26.51
C GLY A 669 26.02 0.54 25.99
N ILE A 670 26.90 0.03 25.11
CA ILE A 670 27.88 0.87 24.41
C ILE A 670 27.87 0.57 22.93
N VAL A 671 27.90 1.59 22.08
CA VAL A 671 28.00 1.45 20.63
C VAL A 671 29.27 2.17 20.12
N TYR A 672 30.13 1.40 19.49
CA TYR A 672 31.30 1.90 18.78
C TYR A 672 30.97 2.18 17.33
N PHE A 673 31.08 3.44 16.90
CA PHE A 673 30.93 3.82 15.51
C PHE A 673 32.27 3.73 14.78
N PHE A 674 32.24 3.09 13.60
CA PHE A 674 33.40 3.00 12.71
C PHE A 674 33.00 3.36 11.28
N ASN A 675 33.95 3.71 10.42
CA ASN A 675 33.73 4.07 9.04
C ASN A 675 34.61 3.19 8.15
N LEU A 676 34.03 2.14 7.57
CA LEU A 676 34.73 1.20 6.70
C LEU A 676 34.17 1.26 5.27
N ASP A 677 32.86 1.10 5.10
CA ASP A 677 32.20 1.10 3.82
C ASP A 677 31.45 2.41 3.59
N SER A 678 31.25 2.80 2.33
CA SER A 678 30.46 3.98 2.00
C SER A 678 28.98 3.68 2.01
N ALA A 679 28.18 4.43 2.76
CA ALA A 679 26.73 4.32 2.78
C ALA A 679 26.08 4.52 1.39
N ARG A 680 26.71 5.28 0.50
CA ARG A 680 26.28 5.46 -0.90
C ARG A 680 26.26 4.16 -1.73
N MET A 681 26.93 3.09 -1.27
CA MET A 681 26.86 1.78 -1.92
C MET A 681 25.46 1.15 -1.83
N VAL A 682 24.72 1.45 -0.77
CA VAL A 682 23.37 0.93 -0.50
C VAL A 682 22.29 1.98 -0.82
N TYR A 683 22.52 3.20 -0.37
CA TYR A 683 21.61 4.33 -0.58
C TYR A 683 22.03 5.08 -1.83
N LYS A 684 21.62 4.55 -3.01
CA LYS A 684 21.92 5.15 -4.31
C LYS A 684 21.07 6.41 -4.52
N ASP A 685 21.59 7.30 -5.35
CA ASP A 685 20.92 8.39 -6.00
C ASP A 685 20.04 9.32 -5.14
N GLY A 686 20.69 10.34 -4.57
CA GLY A 686 20.03 11.53 -4.06
C GLY A 686 19.58 11.51 -2.62
N ASP A 687 19.86 10.46 -1.82
CA ASP A 687 19.62 10.53 -0.38
C ASP A 687 20.71 11.40 0.29
N ILE A 688 20.37 12.66 0.58
CA ILE A 688 21.32 13.62 1.17
C ILE A 688 21.73 13.24 2.59
N ARG A 689 20.98 12.37 3.27
CA ARG A 689 21.29 11.92 4.64
C ARG A 689 22.55 11.10 4.75
N VAL A 690 23.06 10.56 3.63
CA VAL A 690 24.35 9.83 3.60
C VAL A 690 25.56 10.74 3.34
N ASP A 691 25.35 12.03 3.11
CA ASP A 691 26.41 12.98 2.96
C ASP A 691 27.12 13.17 4.30
N THR A 692 28.44 13.33 4.26
CA THR A 692 29.27 13.39 5.48
C THR A 692 28.76 14.42 6.50
N GLU A 693 28.14 15.50 6.02
CA GLU A 693 27.60 16.57 6.86
C GLU A 693 26.41 16.13 7.72
N PHE A 694 25.67 15.12 7.27
CA PHE A 694 24.48 14.58 7.94
C PHE A 694 24.74 13.23 8.65
N THR A 695 25.99 12.83 8.82
CA THR A 695 26.37 11.57 9.47
C THR A 695 27.15 11.83 10.78
N VAL A 696 27.31 10.79 11.61
CA VAL A 696 28.08 10.85 12.86
C VAL A 696 29.58 11.18 12.67
N MET A 697 30.02 11.40 11.44
CA MET A 697 31.35 11.95 11.16
C MET A 697 31.48 13.42 11.62
N LYS A 698 30.36 14.13 11.81
CA LYS A 698 30.30 15.50 12.32
C LYS A 698 29.87 15.52 13.78
N THR A 699 30.51 16.41 14.55
CA THR A 699 30.26 16.58 16.00
C THR A 699 28.82 17.02 16.29
N ASP A 700 28.23 17.85 15.43
CA ASP A 700 26.85 18.31 15.61
C ASP A 700 25.86 17.15 15.45
N MET A 701 26.11 16.23 14.50
CA MET A 701 25.33 15.00 14.33
C MET A 701 25.50 14.01 15.48
N GLN A 702 26.70 13.95 16.04
CA GLN A 702 26.97 13.17 17.28
C GLN A 702 26.15 13.72 18.45
N GLU A 703 26.05 15.05 18.56
CA GLU A 703 25.25 15.70 19.61
C GLU A 703 23.76 15.48 19.41
N ILE A 704 23.24 15.56 18.17
CA ILE A 704 21.87 15.22 17.84
C ILE A 704 21.56 13.77 18.24
N LEU A 705 22.41 12.81 17.87
CA LEU A 705 22.23 11.41 18.23
C LEU A 705 22.24 11.20 19.76
N ARG A 706 23.08 11.94 20.50
CA ARG A 706 23.18 11.90 21.96
C ARG A 706 21.93 12.50 22.63
N THR A 707 21.46 13.65 22.15
CA THR A 707 20.31 14.39 22.73
C THR A 707 18.97 13.92 22.22
N LYS A 708 18.95 13.10 21.18
CA LYS A 708 17.75 12.65 20.46
C LYS A 708 16.94 13.79 19.82
N ASN A 709 17.60 14.91 19.52
CA ASN A 709 16.95 16.06 18.89
C ASN A 709 16.91 15.92 17.36
N PHE A 710 16.20 14.95 16.86
CA PHE A 710 16.04 14.70 15.42
C PHE A 710 15.24 15.81 14.70
N SER A 711 14.55 16.67 15.42
CA SER A 711 13.83 17.80 14.80
C SER A 711 14.77 18.76 14.08
N ASP A 712 15.93 19.04 14.65
CA ASP A 712 16.95 19.92 14.02
C ASP A 712 17.55 19.23 12.78
N TYR A 713 17.90 17.93 12.90
CA TYR A 713 18.41 17.12 11.79
C TYR A 713 17.46 17.12 10.59
N TYR A 714 16.21 16.80 10.82
CA TYR A 714 15.24 16.79 9.73
C TYR A 714 14.86 18.18 9.23
N GLY A 715 14.97 19.21 10.09
CA GLY A 715 14.71 20.61 9.68
C GLY A 715 15.62 21.03 8.52
N GLU A 716 16.94 20.76 8.64
CA GLU A 716 17.90 21.07 7.57
C GLU A 716 17.64 20.24 6.29
N ILE A 717 17.37 18.95 6.43
CA ILE A 717 17.07 18.06 5.30
C ILE A 717 15.83 18.51 4.56
N LEU A 718 14.75 18.81 5.29
CA LEU A 718 13.48 19.24 4.70
C LEU A 718 13.59 20.59 3.99
N GLU A 719 14.43 21.50 4.51
CA GLU A 719 14.70 22.79 3.84
C GLU A 719 15.42 22.58 2.50
N ILE A 720 16.42 21.70 2.45
CA ILE A 720 17.14 21.35 1.22
C ILE A 720 16.16 20.70 0.22
N GLU A 721 15.37 19.73 0.67
CA GLU A 721 14.39 19.05 -0.20
C GLU A 721 13.34 20.04 -0.74
N ARG A 722 12.83 20.94 0.10
CA ARG A 722 11.89 21.97 -0.32
C ARG A 722 12.47 22.88 -1.39
N ASN A 723 13.73 23.26 -1.25
CA ASN A 723 14.41 24.11 -2.23
C ASN A 723 14.65 23.35 -3.55
N ASN A 724 15.02 22.09 -3.48
CA ASN A 724 15.19 21.23 -4.67
C ASN A 724 13.87 21.10 -5.46
N LYS A 725 12.73 20.99 -4.78
CA LYS A 725 11.40 20.85 -5.38
C LYS A 725 10.82 22.14 -5.97
N LYS A 726 11.33 23.31 -5.57
CA LYS A 726 10.93 24.60 -6.14
C LYS A 726 11.75 25.03 -7.35
N SER A 727 12.84 24.33 -7.65
CA SER A 727 13.65 24.60 -8.84
C SER A 727 12.85 24.36 -10.14
N GLU A 728 13.17 25.10 -11.20
CA GLU A 728 12.51 24.96 -12.52
C GLU A 728 12.85 23.66 -13.29
N ASN A 729 13.49 22.71 -12.64
CA ASN A 729 13.94 21.44 -13.22
C ASN A 729 12.81 20.38 -13.24
N GLU A 730 13.07 19.22 -13.83
CA GLU A 730 12.18 18.06 -13.92
C GLU A 730 11.62 17.57 -12.55
N ASN A 731 12.24 18.01 -11.46
CA ASN A 731 11.80 17.71 -10.09
C ASN A 731 10.76 18.68 -9.53
N ASN A 732 10.23 19.61 -10.33
CA ASN A 732 9.24 20.57 -9.87
C ASN A 732 7.93 19.87 -9.48
N ILE A 733 7.57 19.98 -8.20
CA ILE A 733 6.38 19.32 -7.64
C ILE A 733 5.08 19.84 -8.27
N VAL A 734 5.00 21.15 -8.56
CA VAL A 734 3.80 21.75 -9.20
C VAL A 734 3.62 21.20 -10.61
N HIS A 735 4.71 21.07 -11.35
CA HIS A 735 4.66 20.46 -12.69
C HIS A 735 4.20 18.99 -12.62
N PHE A 736 4.74 18.21 -11.70
CA PHE A 736 4.35 16.81 -11.52
C PHE A 736 2.85 16.67 -11.23
N PHE A 737 2.35 17.41 -10.24
CA PHE A 737 0.93 17.32 -9.92
C PHE A 737 0.05 17.83 -11.06
N LYS A 738 0.39 18.97 -11.70
CA LYS A 738 -0.43 19.54 -12.77
C LYS A 738 -0.40 18.70 -14.05
N LYS A 739 0.78 18.23 -14.49
CA LYS A 739 0.96 17.58 -15.81
C LYS A 739 0.87 16.06 -15.78
N GLU A 740 1.23 15.42 -14.65
CA GLU A 740 1.21 13.96 -14.59
C GLU A 740 -0.01 13.47 -13.82
N VAL A 741 -0.21 13.95 -12.59
CA VAL A 741 -1.34 13.53 -11.76
C VAL A 741 -2.66 14.08 -12.29
N GLY A 742 -2.76 15.39 -12.51
CA GLY A 742 -3.98 16.07 -12.98
C GLY A 742 -4.38 15.72 -14.41
N GLN A 743 -3.44 15.27 -15.24
CA GLN A 743 -3.72 14.81 -16.60
C GLN A 743 -3.86 13.29 -16.70
N LEU A 744 -3.87 12.58 -15.57
CA LEU A 744 -4.06 11.13 -15.50
C LEU A 744 -3.02 10.34 -16.33
N ALA A 745 -1.75 10.74 -16.24
CA ALA A 745 -0.61 10.06 -16.85
C ALA A 745 -0.11 8.93 -15.95
N TYR A 746 -0.92 7.87 -15.79
CA TYR A 746 -0.70 6.80 -14.80
C TYR A 746 0.68 6.14 -14.85
N PRO A 747 1.24 5.78 -16.02
CA PRO A 747 2.56 5.19 -16.07
C PRO A 747 3.64 6.12 -15.50
N LYS A 748 3.59 7.42 -15.82
CA LYS A 748 4.56 8.41 -15.33
C LYS A 748 4.48 8.60 -13.81
N VAL A 749 3.25 8.63 -13.29
CA VAL A 749 3.03 8.70 -11.83
C VAL A 749 3.57 7.43 -11.17
N SER A 750 3.29 6.25 -11.74
CA SER A 750 3.79 4.97 -11.25
C SER A 750 5.31 4.93 -11.20
N ASP A 751 5.96 5.33 -12.29
CA ASP A 751 7.42 5.34 -12.40
C ASP A 751 8.07 6.28 -11.38
N LYS A 752 7.51 7.50 -11.23
CA LYS A 752 8.04 8.46 -10.25
C LYS A 752 7.85 8.01 -8.80
N MET A 753 6.71 7.43 -8.49
CA MET A 753 6.37 7.01 -7.12
C MET A 753 6.96 5.65 -6.73
N HIS A 754 7.90 5.11 -7.50
CA HIS A 754 8.58 3.85 -7.19
C HIS A 754 9.54 4.02 -6.00
N LEU A 755 9.34 3.24 -4.94
CA LEU A 755 10.18 3.31 -3.74
C LEU A 755 11.53 2.60 -3.89
N ILE A 756 11.57 1.54 -4.70
CA ILE A 756 12.76 0.71 -4.91
C ILE A 756 12.99 0.60 -6.41
N ASP A 757 14.17 1.01 -6.87
CA ASP A 757 14.55 0.84 -8.26
C ASP A 757 14.82 -0.65 -8.53
N GLU A 758 13.92 -1.30 -9.23
CA GLU A 758 14.09 -2.68 -9.67
C GLU A 758 15.18 -2.73 -10.75
N GLN A 759 16.40 -3.05 -10.36
CA GLN A 759 17.53 -3.15 -11.28
C GLN A 759 17.69 -4.54 -11.92
N ARG A 760 16.83 -5.51 -11.58
CA ARG A 760 16.96 -6.89 -12.08
C ARG A 760 15.58 -7.51 -12.25
N GLU A 761 15.43 -8.31 -13.29
CA GLU A 761 14.33 -9.24 -13.41
C GLU A 761 14.34 -10.18 -12.19
N MET A 762 13.25 -10.18 -11.43
CA MET A 762 13.08 -11.10 -10.32
C MET A 762 12.40 -12.36 -10.83
N MET A 763 12.98 -13.51 -10.52
CA MET A 763 12.41 -14.81 -10.79
C MET A 763 12.09 -15.51 -9.47
N ASN A 764 10.86 -15.98 -9.33
CA ASN A 764 10.50 -16.84 -8.21
C ASN A 764 11.07 -18.25 -8.44
N VAL A 765 11.89 -18.72 -7.51
CA VAL A 765 12.49 -20.06 -7.57
C VAL A 765 12.00 -20.86 -6.38
N PHE A 766 11.39 -22.00 -6.65
CA PHE A 766 11.09 -22.97 -5.61
C PHE A 766 12.36 -23.77 -5.26
N LEU A 767 12.76 -23.71 -3.99
CA LEU A 767 13.86 -24.51 -3.47
C LEU A 767 13.27 -25.67 -2.65
N SER A 768 13.32 -26.87 -3.23
CA SER A 768 12.91 -28.07 -2.52
C SER A 768 13.81 -28.30 -1.31
N ARG A 769 13.21 -28.39 -0.13
CA ARG A 769 13.90 -28.75 1.12
C ARG A 769 13.02 -29.69 1.94
N THR A 770 13.65 -30.69 2.55
CA THR A 770 12.98 -31.49 3.57
C THR A 770 13.04 -30.76 4.91
N LEU A 771 11.88 -30.37 5.42
CA LEU A 771 11.73 -29.74 6.73
C LEU A 771 11.35 -30.79 7.77
N THR A 772 12.09 -30.82 8.89
CA THR A 772 11.77 -31.65 10.04
C THR A 772 11.01 -30.78 11.04
N LEU A 773 9.69 -30.98 11.15
CA LEU A 773 8.83 -30.23 12.07
C LEU A 773 8.87 -30.79 13.49
N SER A 774 9.03 -32.13 13.59
CA SER A 774 9.15 -32.84 14.87
C SER A 774 10.01 -34.12 14.66
N ALA A 775 10.27 -34.87 15.71
CA ALA A 775 11.02 -36.13 15.62
C ALA A 775 10.36 -37.16 14.67
N THR A 776 9.07 -37.03 14.42
CA THR A 776 8.27 -37.96 13.61
C THR A 776 7.68 -37.30 12.34
N GLU A 777 7.77 -36.01 12.18
CA GLU A 777 7.10 -35.27 11.10
C GLU A 777 8.11 -34.57 10.21
N LYS A 778 8.15 -34.99 8.96
CA LYS A 778 8.98 -34.40 7.90
C LYS A 778 8.09 -33.97 6.75
N ILE A 779 8.31 -32.79 6.24
CA ILE A 779 7.67 -32.28 5.04
C ILE A 779 8.71 -32.28 3.91
N CYS A 780 8.46 -33.03 2.85
CA CYS A 780 9.31 -33.06 1.68
C CYS A 780 8.89 -31.97 0.67
N GLY A 781 9.79 -31.07 0.34
CA GLY A 781 9.52 -30.00 -0.60
C GLY A 781 9.17 -30.47 -2.01
N ASP A 782 9.72 -31.61 -2.45
CA ASP A 782 9.41 -32.20 -3.77
C ASP A 782 7.96 -32.70 -3.83
N GLU A 783 7.43 -33.27 -2.74
CA GLU A 783 6.03 -33.68 -2.66
C GLU A 783 5.08 -32.48 -2.71
N ILE A 784 5.44 -31.40 -2.01
CA ILE A 784 4.68 -30.12 -2.06
C ILE A 784 4.70 -29.55 -3.48
N TRP A 785 5.84 -29.59 -4.16
CA TRP A 785 5.96 -29.08 -5.52
C TRP A 785 5.12 -29.90 -6.50
N GLN A 786 5.15 -31.22 -6.41
CA GLN A 786 4.32 -32.08 -7.24
C GLN A 786 2.82 -31.86 -7.02
N GLU A 787 2.41 -31.64 -5.77
CA GLU A 787 1.03 -31.28 -5.45
C GLU A 787 0.68 -29.91 -6.04
N TYR A 788 1.57 -28.93 -5.97
CA TYR A 788 1.39 -27.60 -6.56
C TYR A 788 1.30 -27.63 -8.10
N GLU A 789 2.17 -28.39 -8.77
CA GLU A 789 2.12 -28.54 -10.23
C GLU A 789 0.85 -29.30 -10.71
N SER A 790 0.26 -30.14 -9.86
CA SER A 790 -0.97 -30.87 -10.18
C SER A 790 -2.25 -30.04 -10.01
N LEU A 791 -2.17 -28.89 -9.36
CA LEU A 791 -3.26 -27.91 -9.18
C LEU A 791 -3.40 -26.98 -10.38
#